data_8314bfd65eaa33b506e654109ca6972b
#
_entry.id   8314bfd65eaa33b506e654109ca6972b
#
_cell.length_a   1.000
_cell.length_b   1.000
_cell.length_c   1.000
_cell.angle_alpha   90.00
_cell.angle_beta   90.00
_cell.angle_gamma   90.00
#
_symmetry.space_group_name_H-M   'P 1'
#
loop_
_entity.id
_entity.type
_entity.pdbx_description
1 polymer ?
#
loop_
_entity_poly.entity_id
_entity_poly.type
_entity_poly.pdbx_seq_one_letter_code
_entity_poly.pdbx_strand_id
1 'polypeptide(L)'
;MRKRVIYITFAPYYVIIQHPLQVCNTLYMKEFLRVLRRFVPPYKKYLALSIVFNVLSAILNIFSFATLIPILNILFKTSEAAKPVPYMAWGSAESIGQLVDIIVNNLNYYIQRMIVEWGATTTLLVVGLLLAFMTMLKTLSYFLSSAAIIPIRTGVVRDIRNQMYRKITSLSLGFFSEERKGDLIARMSGDVQEVEGSIMSSLDMLFKNPVLIIAYFITLVVVSWQLTLFTLIFVPLFGWFMGYVGRRLKQNSIKAQSLWSDTMSQVEETLGGLRIIKAFCAEDKMNARFDKVNSAYRNDIMKVNIRQQLAHPMSEFLGTVMIVIVLWFGGMLVLNNQVMQGPTFIYYLVILYSIINPLKDFSRAGYNIPKGLASMERVDKILKAEIDIKEKENPVHIANFEHQIEFRDVSFRYGEQWVLRHINLTIRKGQSVALVGQSGSGKSTLVDLIPRYYDVQEGEVLIDGINVKDLGVHDLRQLIGNVNQEAILFNDSFYNNITFGVDNASMHDVEEAARIANAYDFIMETEHGFDTNIGDRGGRLSGGQRQRVSIARAVLKNPPILILDEATSALDTESERLVQDALERLMKTRTTVAIAHRLSTIKNADEICVLHEGRIVERGTHEELLAIDGYYRKLNDMQSL
;
A
#
# COMPACT_ATOMS: atom_id res chain seq x y z
N MET A 1 29.49 -4.32 -49.31
CA MET A 1 29.10 -2.99 -48.86
C MET A 1 27.59 -2.83 -49.01
N ARG A 2 26.82 -2.97 -47.93
CA ARG A 2 25.44 -2.48 -47.76
C ARG A 2 25.16 -2.42 -46.26
N LYS A 3 25.17 -1.21 -45.71
CA LYS A 3 24.77 -0.93 -44.31
C LYS A 3 23.26 -1.15 -44.20
N ARG A 4 22.82 -2.07 -43.38
CA ARG A 4 21.45 -2.16 -42.89
C ARG A 4 21.34 -1.29 -41.64
N VAL A 5 20.62 -0.21 -41.76
CA VAL A 5 20.18 0.63 -40.64
C VAL A 5 18.96 -0.03 -40.05
N ILE A 6 19.07 -0.46 -38.79
CA ILE A 6 17.93 -0.96 -37.99
C ILE A 6 17.27 0.29 -37.39
N TYR A 7 16.10 0.65 -37.90
CA TYR A 7 15.21 1.62 -37.27
C TYR A 7 14.50 0.92 -36.08
N ILE A 8 14.92 1.26 -34.86
CA ILE A 8 14.14 0.97 -33.67
C ILE A 8 13.14 2.11 -33.53
N THR A 9 11.88 1.79 -33.79
CA THR A 9 10.73 2.70 -33.60
C THR A 9 10.50 2.92 -32.09
N PHE A 10 11.07 4.00 -31.54
CA PHE A 10 10.66 4.58 -30.28
C PHE A 10 9.66 5.71 -30.58
N ALA A 11 8.40 5.42 -30.54
CA ALA A 11 7.31 6.36 -30.32
C ALA A 11 6.16 5.59 -29.64
N PRO A 12 5.58 6.12 -28.55
CA PRO A 12 5.03 7.46 -28.48
C PRO A 12 5.26 8.20 -27.13
N TYR A 13 6.46 8.62 -26.82
CA TYR A 13 6.71 9.42 -25.59
C TYR A 13 7.07 10.89 -25.84
N TYR A 14 7.09 11.34 -27.08
CA TYR A 14 7.60 12.68 -27.43
C TYR A 14 6.53 13.78 -27.57
N VAL A 15 5.23 13.47 -27.44
CA VAL A 15 4.14 14.46 -27.64
C VAL A 15 3.70 15.16 -26.35
N ILE A 16 4.20 14.77 -25.16
CA ILE A 16 3.74 15.34 -23.87
C ILE A 16 4.63 16.51 -23.37
N ILE A 17 5.69 16.89 -24.07
CA ILE A 17 6.68 17.88 -23.56
C ILE A 17 6.37 19.33 -23.96
N GLN A 18 5.37 19.62 -24.76
CA GLN A 18 5.13 20.98 -25.27
C GLN A 18 3.83 21.70 -24.86
N HIS A 19 3.06 21.22 -23.86
CA HIS A 19 1.93 22.02 -23.35
C HIS A 19 2.13 22.42 -21.88
N PRO A 20 1.87 23.71 -21.56
CA PRO A 20 2.32 24.31 -20.31
C PRO A 20 1.50 23.84 -19.11
N LEU A 21 2.15 23.88 -17.97
CA LEU A 21 1.79 23.64 -16.58
C LEU A 21 0.29 23.75 -16.15
N GLN A 22 -0.56 24.42 -16.88
CA GLN A 22 -1.99 24.55 -16.56
C GLN A 22 -2.82 23.30 -16.89
N VAL A 23 -2.54 22.59 -17.99
CA VAL A 23 -3.31 21.40 -18.39
C VAL A 23 -2.92 20.19 -17.55
N CYS A 24 -1.65 20.07 -17.17
CA CYS A 24 -1.14 18.98 -16.37
C CYS A 24 -1.70 19.02 -14.92
N ASN A 25 -1.77 20.21 -14.31
CA ASN A 25 -2.31 20.36 -12.94
C ASN A 25 -3.83 20.11 -12.87
N THR A 26 -4.59 20.48 -13.90
CA THR A 26 -6.05 20.22 -13.91
C THR A 26 -6.37 18.75 -14.11
N LEU A 27 -5.56 18.01 -14.84
CA LEU A 27 -5.73 16.57 -15.06
C LEU A 27 -5.43 15.78 -13.77
N TYR A 28 -4.30 16.05 -13.12
CA TYR A 28 -3.94 15.43 -11.83
C TYR A 28 -4.97 15.76 -10.73
N MET A 29 -5.49 16.98 -10.72
CA MET A 29 -6.52 17.38 -9.75
C MET A 29 -7.83 16.61 -9.97
N LYS A 30 -8.26 16.40 -11.22
CA LYS A 30 -9.46 15.61 -11.54
C LYS A 30 -9.31 14.14 -11.15
N GLU A 31 -8.16 13.54 -11.46
CA GLU A 31 -7.88 12.15 -11.07
C GLU A 31 -7.81 12.00 -9.55
N PHE A 32 -7.17 12.95 -8.89
CA PHE A 32 -7.07 12.94 -7.45
C PHE A 32 -8.44 13.11 -6.76
N LEU A 33 -9.29 14.01 -7.25
CA LEU A 33 -10.68 14.14 -6.78
C LEU A 33 -11.48 12.84 -6.95
N ARG A 34 -11.15 12.03 -7.98
CA ARG A 34 -11.74 10.69 -8.15
C ARG A 34 -11.30 9.74 -7.03
N VAL A 35 -10.03 9.79 -6.62
CA VAL A 35 -9.53 9.00 -5.48
C VAL A 35 -10.22 9.44 -4.18
N LEU A 36 -10.33 10.75 -3.92
CA LEU A 36 -11.05 11.26 -2.75
C LEU A 36 -12.53 10.83 -2.75
N ARG A 37 -13.22 10.93 -3.89
CA ARG A 37 -14.62 10.48 -4.01
C ARG A 37 -14.80 9.00 -3.77
N ARG A 38 -13.79 8.18 -4.01
CA ARG A 38 -13.84 6.73 -3.79
C ARG A 38 -13.69 6.37 -2.31
N PHE A 39 -12.78 7.04 -1.58
CA PHE A 39 -12.38 6.60 -0.24
C PHE A 39 -12.83 7.51 0.91
N VAL A 40 -13.13 8.79 0.67
CA VAL A 40 -13.51 9.75 1.73
C VAL A 40 -15.00 9.69 2.15
N PRO A 41 -15.98 9.27 1.31
CA PRO A 41 -17.40 9.32 1.66
C PRO A 41 -17.78 8.67 2.99
N PRO A 42 -17.20 7.53 3.43
CA PRO A 42 -17.50 6.96 4.75
C PRO A 42 -17.14 7.89 5.90
N TYR A 43 -16.21 8.81 5.68
CA TYR A 43 -15.63 9.71 6.69
C TYR A 43 -16.15 11.16 6.60
N LYS A 44 -17.21 11.42 5.82
CA LYS A 44 -17.74 12.79 5.57
C LYS A 44 -18.06 13.58 6.83
N LYS A 45 -18.45 12.92 7.93
CA LYS A 45 -18.72 13.59 9.22
C LYS A 45 -17.45 14.24 9.80
N TYR A 46 -16.33 13.54 9.73
CA TYR A 46 -15.03 14.03 10.21
C TYR A 46 -14.52 15.17 9.32
N LEU A 47 -14.74 15.07 8.00
CA LEU A 47 -14.37 16.15 7.08
C LEU A 47 -15.18 17.42 7.37
N ALA A 48 -16.49 17.31 7.55
CA ALA A 48 -17.35 18.45 7.91
C ALA A 48 -16.92 19.08 9.24
N LEU A 49 -16.63 18.26 10.25
CA LEU A 49 -16.16 18.72 11.56
C LEU A 49 -14.82 19.47 11.45
N SER A 50 -13.89 18.93 10.65
CA SER A 50 -12.61 19.59 10.39
C SER A 50 -12.79 20.95 9.71
N ILE A 51 -13.66 21.06 8.73
CA ILE A 51 -13.95 22.31 8.03
C ILE A 51 -14.54 23.34 9.02
N VAL A 52 -15.50 22.95 9.84
CA VAL A 52 -16.13 23.85 10.83
C VAL A 52 -15.09 24.40 11.81
N PHE A 53 -14.26 23.52 12.41
CA PHE A 53 -13.22 23.97 13.33
C PHE A 53 -12.13 24.79 12.64
N ASN A 54 -11.83 24.51 11.35
CA ASN A 54 -10.87 25.30 10.60
C ASN A 54 -11.39 26.73 10.33
N VAL A 55 -12.66 26.87 9.94
CA VAL A 55 -13.32 28.17 9.78
C VAL A 55 -13.31 28.92 11.10
N LEU A 56 -13.70 28.27 12.19
CA LEU A 56 -13.67 28.87 13.52
C LEU A 56 -12.26 29.34 13.93
N SER A 57 -11.26 28.49 13.69
CA SER A 57 -9.85 28.83 13.94
C SER A 57 -9.38 30.02 13.10
N ALA A 58 -9.79 30.10 11.81
CA ALA A 58 -9.46 31.23 10.95
C ALA A 58 -10.07 32.54 11.45
N ILE A 59 -11.34 32.54 11.84
CA ILE A 59 -12.04 33.67 12.40
C ILE A 59 -11.35 34.13 13.70
N LEU A 60 -11.14 33.21 14.64
CA LEU A 60 -10.48 33.52 15.92
C LEU A 60 -9.05 34.02 15.71
N ASN A 61 -8.36 33.58 14.67
CA ASN A 61 -7.02 34.09 14.35
C ASN A 61 -7.05 35.56 13.91
N ILE A 62 -7.99 35.93 13.05
CA ILE A 62 -8.18 37.31 12.60
C ILE A 62 -8.49 38.22 13.81
N PHE A 63 -9.42 37.81 14.70
CA PHE A 63 -9.75 38.54 15.91
C PHE A 63 -8.56 38.62 16.89
N SER A 64 -7.81 37.51 17.07
CA SER A 64 -6.61 37.51 17.90
C SER A 64 -5.57 38.53 17.40
N PHE A 65 -5.36 38.65 16.10
CA PHE A 65 -4.49 39.66 15.54
C PHE A 65 -5.10 41.09 15.65
N ALA A 66 -6.41 41.24 15.53
CA ALA A 66 -7.07 42.52 15.65
C ALA A 66 -6.91 43.15 17.07
N THR A 67 -6.73 42.32 18.12
CA THR A 67 -6.44 42.81 19.48
C THR A 67 -5.07 43.50 19.60
N LEU A 68 -4.19 43.38 18.61
CA LEU A 68 -2.94 44.13 18.54
C LEU A 68 -3.21 45.65 18.36
N ILE A 69 -4.25 46.03 17.64
CA ILE A 69 -4.58 47.44 17.38
C ILE A 69 -4.79 48.23 18.70
N PRO A 70 -5.69 47.82 19.62
CA PRO A 70 -5.85 48.51 20.88
C PRO A 70 -4.61 48.45 21.78
N ILE A 71 -3.86 47.31 21.78
CA ILE A 71 -2.61 47.22 22.54
C ILE A 71 -1.61 48.27 22.07
N LEU A 72 -1.42 48.42 20.76
CA LEU A 72 -0.53 49.43 20.19
C LEU A 72 -1.04 50.85 20.43
N ASN A 73 -2.35 51.08 20.37
CA ASN A 73 -2.95 52.37 20.68
C ASN A 73 -2.70 52.81 22.13
N ILE A 74 -2.77 51.88 23.10
CA ILE A 74 -2.45 52.15 24.50
C ILE A 74 -0.95 52.42 24.66
N LEU A 75 -0.08 51.62 24.10
CA LEU A 75 1.37 51.75 24.23
C LEU A 75 1.92 53.02 23.61
N PHE A 76 1.43 53.43 22.45
CA PHE A 76 1.87 54.64 21.75
C PHE A 76 1.09 55.90 22.18
N LYS A 77 0.21 55.81 23.18
CA LYS A 77 -0.63 56.89 23.69
C LYS A 77 -1.49 57.58 22.61
N THR A 78 -1.73 56.91 21.50
CA THR A 78 -2.58 57.44 20.43
C THR A 78 -4.05 57.51 20.83
N SER A 79 -4.45 56.77 21.86
CA SER A 79 -5.81 56.82 22.46
C SER A 79 -6.07 58.00 23.35
N GLU A 80 -5.05 58.62 23.97
CA GLU A 80 -5.20 59.83 24.81
C GLU A 80 -5.42 61.08 23.96
N ALA A 81 -4.94 61.11 22.72
CA ALA A 81 -5.13 62.21 21.77
C ALA A 81 -6.40 62.07 20.91
N ALA A 82 -7.09 60.92 20.96
CA ALA A 82 -8.26 60.66 20.16
C ALA A 82 -9.55 61.26 20.79
N LYS A 83 -10.42 61.81 19.95
CA LYS A 83 -11.76 62.24 20.39
C LYS A 83 -12.54 61.08 21.01
N PRO A 84 -13.37 61.26 22.03
CA PRO A 84 -14.18 60.21 22.63
C PRO A 84 -15.04 59.56 21.55
N VAL A 85 -14.90 58.22 21.43
CA VAL A 85 -15.59 57.42 20.43
C VAL A 85 -17.01 57.17 20.93
N PRO A 86 -18.07 57.57 20.20
CA PRO A 86 -19.46 57.34 20.64
C PRO A 86 -19.81 55.85 20.47
N TYR A 87 -20.64 55.32 21.39
CA TYR A 87 -21.19 53.98 21.28
C TYR A 87 -22.15 53.89 20.09
N MET A 88 -22.00 52.88 19.24
CA MET A 88 -22.90 52.61 18.11
C MET A 88 -23.85 51.45 18.45
N ALA A 89 -25.15 51.63 18.18
CA ALA A 89 -26.15 50.61 18.44
C ALA A 89 -26.00 49.41 17.49
N TRP A 90 -26.10 48.19 18.02
CA TRP A 90 -25.93 46.97 17.25
C TRP A 90 -26.94 46.76 16.09
N GLY A 91 -28.12 47.40 16.18
CA GLY A 91 -29.19 47.32 15.18
C GLY A 91 -29.06 48.28 13.98
N SER A 92 -28.01 49.12 13.92
CA SER A 92 -27.84 50.13 12.87
C SER A 92 -27.05 49.64 11.64
N ALA A 93 -26.68 48.32 11.58
CA ALA A 93 -25.93 47.76 10.47
C ALA A 93 -26.86 47.36 9.32
N GLU A 94 -26.73 47.99 8.16
CA GLU A 94 -27.42 47.66 6.90
C GLU A 94 -26.53 46.81 5.97
N SER A 95 -25.23 46.68 6.30
CA SER A 95 -24.26 45.91 5.53
C SER A 95 -23.22 45.21 6.43
N ILE A 96 -22.55 44.17 5.91
CA ILE A 96 -21.46 43.47 6.62
C ILE A 96 -20.32 44.44 6.97
N GLY A 97 -20.00 45.38 6.09
CA GLY A 97 -18.98 46.40 6.35
C GLY A 97 -19.33 47.28 7.54
N GLN A 98 -20.57 47.79 7.62
CA GLN A 98 -21.07 48.58 8.77
C GLN A 98 -21.08 47.77 10.07
N LEU A 99 -21.36 46.46 10.01
CA LEU A 99 -21.31 45.58 11.18
C LEU A 99 -19.88 45.43 11.71
N VAL A 100 -18.87 45.33 10.83
CA VAL A 100 -17.46 45.35 11.22
C VAL A 100 -17.07 46.71 11.85
N ASP A 101 -17.52 47.83 11.27
CA ASP A 101 -17.26 49.16 11.78
C ASP A 101 -17.89 49.35 13.18
N ILE A 102 -19.10 48.85 13.40
CA ILE A 102 -19.76 48.86 14.72
C ILE A 102 -18.97 48.06 15.75
N ILE A 103 -18.51 46.87 15.38
CA ILE A 103 -17.71 46.01 16.28
C ILE A 103 -16.42 46.73 16.68
N VAL A 104 -15.66 47.24 15.69
CA VAL A 104 -14.40 47.94 15.94
C VAL A 104 -14.61 49.20 16.77
N ASN A 105 -15.64 50.00 16.45
CA ASN A 105 -15.97 51.22 17.14
C ASN A 105 -16.38 50.95 18.60
N ASN A 106 -17.27 49.99 18.84
CA ASN A 106 -17.70 49.62 20.19
C ASN A 106 -16.55 49.01 21.02
N LEU A 107 -15.66 48.24 20.40
CA LEU A 107 -14.46 47.75 21.06
C LEU A 107 -13.57 48.92 21.52
N ASN A 108 -13.33 49.89 20.64
CA ASN A 108 -12.57 51.11 20.99
C ASN A 108 -13.26 51.92 22.08
N TYR A 109 -14.60 52.06 22.06
CA TYR A 109 -15.37 52.69 23.10
C TYR A 109 -15.15 52.03 24.47
N TYR A 110 -15.31 50.72 24.57
CA TYR A 110 -15.09 50.00 25.82
C TYR A 110 -13.64 50.10 26.31
N ILE A 111 -12.66 50.02 25.41
CA ILE A 111 -11.24 50.16 25.77
C ILE A 111 -10.94 51.56 26.29
N GLN A 112 -11.45 52.64 25.63
CA GLN A 112 -11.30 54.02 26.14
C GLN A 112 -11.93 54.17 27.51
N ARG A 113 -13.13 53.64 27.73
CA ARG A 113 -13.79 53.63 29.01
C ARG A 113 -12.99 52.92 30.10
N MET A 114 -12.45 51.74 29.80
CA MET A 114 -11.57 50.98 30.72
C MET A 114 -10.30 51.76 31.06
N ILE A 115 -9.71 52.48 30.10
CA ILE A 115 -8.52 53.33 30.36
C ILE A 115 -8.86 54.44 31.35
N VAL A 116 -10.02 55.06 31.20
CA VAL A 116 -10.47 56.14 32.11
C VAL A 116 -10.81 55.60 33.50
N GLU A 117 -11.49 54.44 33.59
CA GLU A 117 -11.97 53.88 34.87
C GLU A 117 -10.87 53.14 35.63
N TRP A 118 -10.00 52.36 34.93
CA TRP A 118 -9.03 51.42 35.53
C TRP A 118 -7.57 51.79 35.30
N GLY A 119 -7.32 52.78 34.47
CA GLY A 119 -5.98 53.18 34.06
C GLY A 119 -5.41 52.35 32.92
N ALA A 120 -4.43 52.89 32.20
CA ALA A 120 -3.84 52.29 31.00
C ALA A 120 -3.15 50.95 31.27
N THR A 121 -2.46 50.80 32.40
CA THR A 121 -1.70 49.57 32.75
C THR A 121 -2.65 48.38 33.00
N THR A 122 -3.74 48.61 33.74
CA THR A 122 -4.74 47.56 34.04
C THR A 122 -5.51 47.19 32.78
N THR A 123 -5.87 48.17 31.94
CA THR A 123 -6.50 47.89 30.63
C THR A 123 -5.61 47.08 29.71
N LEU A 124 -4.28 47.36 29.66
CA LEU A 124 -3.31 46.59 28.90
C LEU A 124 -3.27 45.13 29.36
N LEU A 125 -3.29 44.90 30.69
CA LEU A 125 -3.33 43.55 31.25
C LEU A 125 -4.60 42.78 30.83
N VAL A 126 -5.77 43.43 30.91
CA VAL A 126 -7.07 42.82 30.52
C VAL A 126 -7.09 42.48 29.03
N VAL A 127 -6.64 43.41 28.16
CA VAL A 127 -6.57 43.15 26.71
C VAL A 127 -5.55 42.07 26.40
N GLY A 128 -4.42 41.99 27.14
CA GLY A 128 -3.44 40.90 27.05
C GLY A 128 -4.03 39.56 27.45
N LEU A 129 -4.82 39.48 28.52
CA LEU A 129 -5.53 38.26 28.92
C LEU A 129 -6.59 37.87 27.88
N LEU A 130 -7.30 38.81 27.28
CA LEU A 130 -8.24 38.58 26.19
C LEU A 130 -7.50 37.98 24.97
N LEU A 131 -6.34 38.53 24.60
CA LEU A 131 -5.50 37.99 23.54
C LEU A 131 -5.07 36.54 23.82
N ALA A 132 -4.63 36.25 25.05
CA ALA A 132 -4.25 34.91 25.48
C ALA A 132 -5.43 33.92 25.38
N PHE A 133 -6.61 34.35 25.84
CA PHE A 133 -7.84 33.55 25.76
C PHE A 133 -8.28 33.29 24.32
N MET A 134 -8.29 34.31 23.46
CA MET A 134 -8.58 34.15 22.03
C MET A 134 -7.58 33.22 21.32
N THR A 135 -6.29 33.33 21.66
CA THR A 135 -5.26 32.48 21.13
C THR A 135 -5.42 31.02 21.60
N MET A 136 -5.84 30.82 22.85
CA MET A 136 -6.15 29.48 23.38
C MET A 136 -7.33 28.86 22.60
N LEU A 137 -8.43 29.57 22.40
CA LEU A 137 -9.59 29.10 21.63
C LEU A 137 -9.23 28.80 20.17
N LYS A 138 -8.44 29.68 19.54
CA LYS A 138 -7.91 29.48 18.19
C LYS A 138 -7.09 28.20 18.10
N THR A 139 -6.12 28.00 19.00
CA THR A 139 -5.23 26.83 18.98
C THR A 139 -5.99 25.55 19.29
N LEU A 140 -6.98 25.60 20.19
CA LEU A 140 -7.88 24.49 20.46
C LEU A 140 -8.69 24.12 19.21
N SER A 141 -9.29 25.11 18.54
CA SER A 141 -10.05 24.90 17.30
C SER A 141 -9.17 24.33 16.18
N TYR A 142 -7.94 24.85 16.04
CA TYR A 142 -6.96 24.31 15.10
C TYR A 142 -6.59 22.85 15.40
N PHE A 143 -6.36 22.53 16.68
CA PHE A 143 -6.10 21.17 17.13
C PHE A 143 -7.28 20.24 16.82
N LEU A 144 -8.51 20.64 17.15
CA LEU A 144 -9.73 19.86 16.87
C LEU A 144 -9.93 19.65 15.37
N SER A 145 -9.68 20.66 14.54
CA SER A 145 -9.69 20.53 13.08
C SER A 145 -8.69 19.49 12.59
N SER A 146 -7.45 19.55 13.09
CA SER A 146 -6.39 18.62 12.72
C SER A 146 -6.66 17.21 13.24
N ALA A 147 -7.17 17.08 14.47
CA ALA A 147 -7.56 15.80 15.07
C ALA A 147 -8.71 15.13 14.29
N ALA A 148 -9.67 15.92 13.79
CA ALA A 148 -10.78 15.41 12.98
C ALA A 148 -10.33 14.81 11.63
N ILE A 149 -9.16 15.18 11.11
CA ILE A 149 -8.62 14.61 9.86
C ILE A 149 -7.98 13.22 10.10
N ILE A 150 -7.49 12.93 11.31
CA ILE A 150 -6.79 11.67 11.61
C ILE A 150 -7.64 10.43 11.31
N PRO A 151 -8.93 10.33 11.71
CA PRO A 151 -9.79 9.21 11.36
C PRO A 151 -9.97 9.02 9.84
N ILE A 152 -9.95 10.08 9.05
CA ILE A 152 -10.01 10.00 7.59
C ILE A 152 -8.73 9.34 7.08
N ARG A 153 -7.58 9.81 7.52
CA ARG A 153 -6.26 9.32 7.15
C ARG A 153 -6.11 7.82 7.44
N THR A 154 -6.29 7.44 8.70
CA THR A 154 -6.09 6.06 9.17
C THR A 154 -7.15 5.11 8.61
N GLY A 155 -8.39 5.59 8.48
CA GLY A 155 -9.50 4.82 7.94
C GLY A 155 -9.33 4.51 6.45
N VAL A 156 -8.95 5.48 5.63
CA VAL A 156 -8.70 5.25 4.20
C VAL A 156 -7.55 4.26 3.99
N VAL A 157 -6.46 4.38 4.75
CA VAL A 157 -5.33 3.43 4.69
C VAL A 157 -5.78 2.01 5.04
N ARG A 158 -6.56 1.86 6.11
CA ARG A 158 -7.14 0.57 6.50
C ARG A 158 -8.00 0.00 5.38
N ASP A 159 -8.87 0.81 4.80
CA ASP A 159 -9.82 0.37 3.77
C ASP A 159 -9.10 -0.06 2.47
N ILE A 160 -8.06 0.68 2.06
CA ILE A 160 -7.21 0.31 0.93
C ILE A 160 -6.50 -1.03 1.20
N ARG A 161 -5.85 -1.18 2.36
CA ARG A 161 -5.15 -2.41 2.73
C ARG A 161 -6.08 -3.61 2.79
N ASN A 162 -7.27 -3.45 3.37
CA ASN A 162 -8.27 -4.51 3.43
C ASN A 162 -8.77 -4.90 2.04
N GLN A 163 -9.03 -3.93 1.15
CA GLN A 163 -9.41 -4.22 -0.23
C GLN A 163 -8.30 -4.94 -0.99
N MET A 164 -7.04 -4.49 -0.84
CA MET A 164 -5.88 -5.16 -1.46
C MET A 164 -5.73 -6.59 -0.94
N TYR A 165 -5.79 -6.80 0.37
CA TYR A 165 -5.65 -8.13 0.97
C TYR A 165 -6.73 -9.10 0.49
N ARG A 166 -8.00 -8.67 0.52
CA ARG A 166 -9.12 -9.47 -0.01
C ARG A 166 -8.94 -9.78 -1.50
N LYS A 167 -8.46 -8.80 -2.28
CA LYS A 167 -8.22 -9.00 -3.70
C LYS A 167 -7.08 -9.99 -3.93
N ILE A 168 -5.96 -9.86 -3.22
CA ILE A 168 -4.81 -10.77 -3.29
C ILE A 168 -5.25 -12.21 -2.98
N THR A 169 -6.05 -12.44 -1.93
CA THR A 169 -6.53 -13.78 -1.58
C THR A 169 -7.53 -14.36 -2.59
N SER A 170 -8.16 -13.53 -3.42
CA SER A 170 -9.11 -13.96 -4.46
C SER A 170 -8.46 -14.15 -5.84
N LEU A 171 -7.21 -13.73 -6.04
CA LEU A 171 -6.51 -13.88 -7.32
C LEU A 171 -6.05 -15.32 -7.54
N SER A 172 -5.97 -15.73 -8.81
CA SER A 172 -5.45 -17.04 -9.23
C SER A 172 -3.95 -17.18 -8.96
N LEU A 173 -3.46 -18.41 -8.85
CA LEU A 173 -2.02 -18.70 -8.70
C LEU A 173 -1.19 -18.16 -9.86
N GLY A 174 -1.75 -18.11 -11.08
CA GLY A 174 -1.10 -17.57 -12.26
C GLY A 174 -0.61 -16.14 -12.09
N PHE A 175 -1.40 -15.30 -11.42
CA PHE A 175 -1.01 -13.91 -11.13
C PHE A 175 0.30 -13.82 -10.31
N PHE A 176 0.49 -14.73 -9.36
CA PHE A 176 1.68 -14.72 -8.48
C PHE A 176 2.93 -15.33 -9.13
N SER A 177 2.80 -16.06 -10.24
CA SER A 177 3.93 -16.52 -11.02
C SER A 177 4.55 -15.41 -11.87
N GLU A 178 3.75 -14.43 -12.31
CA GLU A 178 4.19 -13.26 -13.09
C GLU A 178 4.68 -12.12 -12.20
N GLU A 179 4.01 -11.86 -11.06
CA GLU A 179 4.34 -10.79 -10.12
C GLU A 179 5.22 -11.30 -8.97
N ARG A 180 6.31 -10.58 -8.70
CA ARG A 180 7.20 -10.91 -7.58
C ARG A 180 6.50 -10.65 -6.24
N LYS A 181 6.52 -11.60 -5.32
CA LYS A 181 5.94 -11.48 -3.96
C LYS A 181 6.42 -10.22 -3.23
N GLY A 182 7.72 -9.89 -3.37
CA GLY A 182 8.31 -8.68 -2.79
C GLY A 182 7.69 -7.39 -3.31
N ASP A 183 7.30 -7.34 -4.59
CA ASP A 183 6.65 -6.17 -5.19
C ASP A 183 5.23 -5.95 -4.60
N LEU A 184 4.47 -7.01 -4.36
CA LEU A 184 3.17 -6.91 -3.69
C LEU A 184 3.30 -6.38 -2.26
N ILE A 185 4.30 -6.85 -1.50
CA ILE A 185 4.58 -6.36 -0.14
C ILE A 185 4.98 -4.87 -0.18
N ALA A 186 5.83 -4.48 -1.13
CA ALA A 186 6.25 -3.10 -1.31
C ALA A 186 5.07 -2.18 -1.66
N ARG A 187 4.13 -2.64 -2.49
CA ARG A 187 2.90 -1.88 -2.81
C ARG A 187 1.98 -1.76 -1.61
N MET A 188 1.78 -2.82 -0.81
CA MET A 188 0.94 -2.78 0.40
C MET A 188 1.51 -1.91 1.53
N SER A 189 2.82 -1.78 1.62
CA SER A 189 3.50 -0.98 2.64
C SER A 189 3.82 0.43 2.14
N GLY A 190 4.72 0.56 1.15
CA GLY A 190 5.26 1.82 0.67
C GLY A 190 4.27 2.64 -0.15
N ASP A 191 3.64 2.03 -1.18
CA ASP A 191 2.72 2.78 -2.05
C ASP A 191 1.49 3.26 -1.30
N VAL A 192 0.93 2.45 -0.39
CA VAL A 192 -0.21 2.87 0.44
C VAL A 192 0.17 4.04 1.34
N GLN A 193 1.42 4.09 1.85
CA GLN A 193 1.91 5.19 2.68
C GLN A 193 2.09 6.48 1.87
N GLU A 194 2.54 6.39 0.61
CA GLU A 194 2.61 7.54 -0.29
C GLU A 194 1.22 8.07 -0.67
N VAL A 195 0.25 7.20 -0.88
CA VAL A 195 -1.17 7.58 -1.08
C VAL A 195 -1.70 8.29 0.16
N GLU A 196 -1.39 7.81 1.36
CA GLU A 196 -1.74 8.45 2.64
C GLU A 196 -1.22 9.89 2.71
N GLY A 197 0.08 10.10 2.46
CA GLY A 197 0.71 11.42 2.46
C GLY A 197 0.10 12.37 1.42
N SER A 198 -0.25 11.83 0.24
CA SER A 198 -0.91 12.58 -0.82
C SER A 198 -2.34 13.00 -0.44
N ILE A 199 -3.12 12.10 0.16
CA ILE A 199 -4.48 12.41 0.64
C ILE A 199 -4.43 13.55 1.67
N MET A 200 -3.51 13.48 2.64
CA MET A 200 -3.35 14.52 3.66
C MET A 200 -3.02 15.88 3.06
N SER A 201 -1.98 15.94 2.21
CA SER A 201 -1.58 17.17 1.53
C SER A 201 -2.71 17.79 0.72
N SER A 202 -3.60 16.95 0.19
CA SER A 202 -4.73 17.39 -0.63
C SER A 202 -5.91 17.87 0.20
N LEU A 203 -6.21 17.22 1.31
CA LEU A 203 -7.24 17.70 2.23
C LEU A 203 -6.85 19.07 2.79
N ASP A 204 -5.59 19.27 3.17
CA ASP A 204 -5.08 20.56 3.58
C ASP A 204 -5.19 21.60 2.45
N MET A 205 -4.80 21.24 1.22
CA MET A 205 -4.86 22.13 0.07
C MET A 205 -6.30 22.50 -0.35
N LEU A 206 -7.23 21.56 -0.29
CA LEU A 206 -8.60 21.77 -0.78
C LEU A 206 -9.52 22.39 0.26
N PHE A 207 -9.32 22.14 1.56
CA PHE A 207 -10.26 22.52 2.59
C PHE A 207 -9.66 23.45 3.64
N LYS A 208 -8.43 23.22 4.10
CA LYS A 208 -7.82 23.99 5.17
C LYS A 208 -7.21 25.30 4.68
N ASN A 209 -6.31 25.25 3.73
CA ASN A 209 -5.57 26.42 3.26
C ASN A 209 -6.43 27.44 2.51
N PRO A 210 -7.42 27.04 1.66
CA PRO A 210 -8.28 28.03 1.01
C PRO A 210 -9.10 28.86 1.99
N VAL A 211 -9.60 28.23 3.06
CA VAL A 211 -10.35 28.95 4.11
C VAL A 211 -9.47 30.04 4.73
N LEU A 212 -8.22 29.70 5.11
CA LEU A 212 -7.27 30.64 5.68
C LEU A 212 -6.90 31.75 4.69
N ILE A 213 -6.59 31.41 3.45
CA ILE A 213 -6.21 32.38 2.41
C ILE A 213 -7.36 33.34 2.13
N ILE A 214 -8.58 32.83 1.95
CA ILE A 214 -9.76 33.64 1.68
C ILE A 214 -10.04 34.57 2.88
N ALA A 215 -9.99 34.05 4.10
CA ALA A 215 -10.21 34.81 5.30
C ALA A 215 -9.19 35.97 5.46
N TYR A 216 -7.89 35.66 5.26
CA TYR A 216 -6.84 36.69 5.30
C TYR A 216 -6.95 37.67 4.16
N PHE A 217 -7.25 37.23 2.94
CA PHE A 217 -7.41 38.09 1.77
C PHE A 217 -8.58 39.08 1.94
N ILE A 218 -9.74 38.59 2.41
CA ILE A 218 -10.88 39.46 2.72
C ILE A 218 -10.48 40.51 3.76
N THR A 219 -9.77 40.10 4.83
CA THR A 219 -9.31 40.99 5.86
C THR A 219 -8.38 42.09 5.31
N LEU A 220 -7.41 41.70 4.46
CA LEU A 220 -6.49 42.64 3.81
C LEU A 220 -7.23 43.67 2.93
N VAL A 221 -8.24 43.22 2.16
CA VAL A 221 -9.05 44.08 1.29
C VAL A 221 -9.88 45.05 2.13
N VAL A 222 -10.51 44.59 3.23
CA VAL A 222 -11.31 45.41 4.14
C VAL A 222 -10.44 46.45 4.83
N VAL A 223 -9.22 46.08 5.24
CA VAL A 223 -8.31 47.04 5.93
C VAL A 223 -7.77 48.09 4.96
N SER A 224 -7.33 47.70 3.76
CA SER A 224 -6.89 48.63 2.72
C SER A 224 -6.89 47.95 1.34
N TRP A 225 -7.86 48.27 0.50
CA TRP A 225 -7.92 47.73 -0.85
C TRP A 225 -6.76 48.23 -1.74
N GLN A 226 -6.29 49.49 -1.52
CA GLN A 226 -5.18 50.08 -2.27
C GLN A 226 -3.88 49.33 -2.00
N LEU A 227 -3.59 49.05 -0.72
CA LEU A 227 -2.38 48.31 -0.34
C LEU A 227 -2.44 46.86 -0.80
N THR A 228 -3.64 46.26 -0.77
CA THR A 228 -3.87 44.89 -1.22
C THR A 228 -3.68 44.76 -2.74
N LEU A 229 -4.20 45.71 -3.51
CA LEU A 229 -3.99 45.74 -4.96
C LEU A 229 -2.50 45.89 -5.30
N PHE A 230 -1.79 46.78 -4.62
CA PHE A 230 -0.34 46.94 -4.77
C PHE A 230 0.40 45.64 -4.45
N THR A 231 0.06 44.97 -3.34
CA THR A 231 0.66 43.69 -2.94
C THR A 231 0.41 42.59 -3.99
N LEU A 232 -0.78 42.56 -4.58
CA LEU A 232 -1.19 41.56 -5.56
C LEU A 232 -0.32 41.59 -6.83
N ILE A 233 0.25 42.74 -7.21
CA ILE A 233 1.16 42.88 -8.36
C ILE A 233 2.44 42.05 -8.18
N PHE A 234 2.91 41.88 -6.95
CA PHE A 234 4.14 41.13 -6.66
C PHE A 234 3.93 39.61 -6.55
N VAL A 235 2.72 39.14 -6.28
CA VAL A 235 2.42 37.71 -6.11
C VAL A 235 2.82 36.86 -7.33
N PRO A 236 2.51 37.25 -8.59
CA PRO A 236 2.95 36.48 -9.77
C PRO A 236 4.47 36.41 -9.91
N LEU A 237 5.19 37.49 -9.58
CA LEU A 237 6.65 37.55 -9.64
C LEU A 237 7.27 36.53 -8.67
N PHE A 238 6.77 36.47 -7.45
CA PHE A 238 7.20 35.48 -6.44
C PHE A 238 6.86 34.05 -6.86
N GLY A 239 5.66 33.82 -7.38
CA GLY A 239 5.22 32.52 -7.90
C GLY A 239 6.11 32.02 -9.05
N TRP A 240 6.50 32.89 -9.95
CA TRP A 240 7.41 32.57 -11.05
C TRP A 240 8.80 32.17 -10.53
N PHE A 241 9.35 32.93 -9.59
CA PHE A 241 10.66 32.66 -9.01
C PHE A 241 10.68 31.33 -8.24
N MET A 242 9.69 31.07 -7.40
CA MET A 242 9.55 29.82 -6.67
C MET A 242 9.34 28.62 -7.59
N GLY A 243 8.60 28.80 -8.68
CA GLY A 243 8.41 27.79 -9.72
C GLY A 243 9.70 27.44 -10.48
N TYR A 244 10.60 28.43 -10.67
CA TYR A 244 11.92 28.21 -11.28
C TYR A 244 12.82 27.34 -10.37
N VAL A 245 12.86 27.62 -9.07
CA VAL A 245 13.61 26.83 -8.09
C VAL A 245 13.05 25.38 -8.02
N GLY A 246 11.73 25.22 -7.97
CA GLY A 246 11.08 23.92 -7.87
C GLY A 246 11.33 22.99 -9.07
N ARG A 247 11.45 23.53 -10.29
CA ARG A 247 11.73 22.73 -11.52
C ARG A 247 13.08 22.04 -11.50
N ARG A 248 14.12 22.70 -11.02
CA ARG A 248 15.47 22.11 -10.91
C ARG A 248 15.56 21.03 -9.82
N LEU A 249 14.70 21.08 -8.80
CA LEU A 249 14.64 20.08 -7.75
C LEU A 249 14.15 18.71 -8.27
N LYS A 250 13.16 18.71 -9.15
CA LYS A 250 12.51 17.50 -9.67
C LYS A 250 13.48 16.55 -10.40
N GLN A 251 14.36 17.09 -11.25
CA GLN A 251 15.28 16.26 -12.05
C GLN A 251 16.27 15.47 -11.21
N ASN A 252 16.83 16.08 -10.16
CA ASN A 252 17.81 15.40 -9.29
C ASN A 252 17.17 14.38 -8.35
N SER A 253 15.91 14.59 -7.99
CA SER A 253 15.17 13.66 -7.14
C SER A 253 14.95 12.30 -7.83
N ILE A 254 14.68 12.30 -9.15
CA ILE A 254 14.50 11.06 -9.93
C ILE A 254 15.80 10.24 -9.95
N LYS A 255 16.94 10.91 -10.15
CA LYS A 255 18.25 10.23 -10.16
C LYS A 255 18.62 9.65 -8.79
N ALA A 256 18.37 10.37 -7.71
CA ALA A 256 18.58 9.86 -6.36
C ALA A 256 17.68 8.64 -6.08
N GLN A 257 16.46 8.62 -6.59
CA GLN A 257 15.54 7.49 -6.42
C GLN A 257 15.99 6.23 -7.16
N SER A 258 16.56 6.36 -8.38
CA SER A 258 17.16 5.20 -9.08
C SER A 258 18.33 4.61 -8.32
N LEU A 259 19.24 5.46 -7.80
CA LEU A 259 20.39 5.01 -7.00
C LEU A 259 19.96 4.34 -5.68
N TRP A 260 18.86 4.79 -5.08
CA TRP A 260 18.27 4.10 -3.91
C TRP A 260 17.78 2.70 -4.27
N SER A 261 17.09 2.55 -5.42
CA SER A 261 16.65 1.25 -5.91
C SER A 261 17.84 0.31 -6.14
N ASP A 262 18.93 0.81 -6.77
CA ASP A 262 20.15 0.04 -6.99
C ASP A 262 20.79 -0.42 -5.66
N THR A 263 20.78 0.47 -4.65
CA THR A 263 21.28 0.16 -3.30
C THR A 263 20.46 -0.96 -2.66
N MET A 264 19.13 -0.89 -2.74
CA MET A 264 18.24 -1.92 -2.18
C MET A 264 18.36 -3.26 -2.91
N SER A 265 18.47 -3.26 -4.24
CA SER A 265 18.70 -4.47 -5.03
C SER A 265 20.02 -5.16 -4.61
N GLN A 266 21.05 -4.38 -4.31
CA GLN A 266 22.32 -4.95 -3.83
C GLN A 266 22.21 -5.54 -2.42
N VAL A 267 21.42 -4.95 -1.53
CA VAL A 267 21.13 -5.54 -0.21
C VAL A 267 20.39 -6.86 -0.36
N GLU A 268 19.37 -6.91 -1.23
CA GLU A 268 18.59 -8.12 -1.51
C GLU A 268 19.49 -9.24 -2.08
N GLU A 269 20.35 -8.90 -3.07
CA GLU A 269 21.34 -9.84 -3.64
C GLU A 269 22.29 -10.38 -2.55
N THR A 270 22.79 -9.48 -1.68
CA THR A 270 23.72 -9.84 -0.59
C THR A 270 23.05 -10.78 0.43
N LEU A 271 21.83 -10.46 0.86
CA LEU A 271 21.09 -11.29 1.83
C LEU A 271 20.73 -12.67 1.23
N GLY A 272 20.31 -12.71 -0.02
CA GLY A 272 20.03 -13.97 -0.73
C GLY A 272 21.28 -14.83 -0.93
N GLY A 273 22.43 -14.19 -1.15
CA GLY A 273 23.72 -14.85 -1.37
C GLY A 273 24.62 -14.99 -0.13
N LEU A 274 24.16 -14.67 1.09
CA LEU A 274 25.00 -14.53 2.28
C LEU A 274 25.82 -15.79 2.59
N ARG A 275 25.23 -16.98 2.41
CA ARG A 275 25.93 -18.27 2.59
C ARG A 275 27.12 -18.42 1.64
N ILE A 276 26.95 -17.99 0.39
CA ILE A 276 28.00 -18.05 -0.63
C ILE A 276 29.09 -17.03 -0.29
N ILE A 277 28.73 -15.81 0.08
CA ILE A 277 29.65 -14.75 0.48
C ILE A 277 30.54 -15.23 1.64
N LYS A 278 29.94 -15.87 2.65
CA LYS A 278 30.65 -16.45 3.79
C LYS A 278 31.54 -17.63 3.38
N ALA A 279 31.05 -18.53 2.54
CA ALA A 279 31.81 -19.70 2.08
C ALA A 279 33.05 -19.31 1.27
N PHE A 280 33.00 -18.20 0.54
CA PHE A 280 34.11 -17.72 -0.30
C PHE A 280 34.91 -16.56 0.33
N CYS A 281 34.64 -16.19 1.61
CA CYS A 281 35.27 -15.07 2.31
C CYS A 281 35.25 -13.78 1.48
N ALA A 282 34.11 -13.49 0.83
CA ALA A 282 33.99 -12.40 -0.15
C ALA A 282 33.38 -11.11 0.46
N GLU A 283 33.37 -10.97 1.80
CA GLU A 283 32.77 -9.84 2.52
C GLU A 283 33.36 -8.51 2.09
N ASP A 284 34.70 -8.41 2.02
CA ASP A 284 35.36 -7.16 1.66
C ASP A 284 35.03 -6.71 0.24
N LYS A 285 34.90 -7.66 -0.69
CA LYS A 285 34.52 -7.38 -2.08
C LYS A 285 33.06 -6.84 -2.14
N MET A 286 32.15 -7.44 -1.37
CA MET A 286 30.75 -7.01 -1.32
C MET A 286 30.62 -5.65 -0.61
N ASN A 287 31.35 -5.44 0.48
CA ASN A 287 31.40 -4.16 1.20
C ASN A 287 31.89 -3.04 0.27
N ALA A 288 33.01 -3.25 -0.44
CA ALA A 288 33.53 -2.25 -1.38
C ALA A 288 32.55 -1.94 -2.52
N ARG A 289 31.81 -2.94 -3.02
CA ARG A 289 30.78 -2.75 -4.03
C ARG A 289 29.59 -1.93 -3.48
N PHE A 290 29.15 -2.24 -2.27
CA PHE A 290 28.07 -1.52 -1.59
C PHE A 290 28.47 -0.07 -1.29
N ASP A 291 29.66 0.15 -0.75
CA ASP A 291 30.17 1.49 -0.42
C ASP A 291 30.22 2.40 -1.65
N LYS A 292 30.58 1.87 -2.80
CA LYS A 292 30.60 2.63 -4.07
C LYS A 292 29.20 3.12 -4.45
N VAL A 293 28.20 2.23 -4.42
CA VAL A 293 26.81 2.58 -4.79
C VAL A 293 26.18 3.50 -3.74
N ASN A 294 26.38 3.19 -2.45
CA ASN A 294 25.85 3.98 -1.36
C ASN A 294 26.48 5.40 -1.28
N SER A 295 27.77 5.51 -1.61
CA SER A 295 28.45 6.82 -1.72
C SER A 295 27.91 7.65 -2.89
N ALA A 296 27.60 7.03 -4.03
CA ALA A 296 26.95 7.70 -5.16
C ALA A 296 25.55 8.20 -4.77
N TYR A 297 24.76 7.36 -4.12
CA TYR A 297 23.45 7.74 -3.57
C TYR A 297 23.56 8.92 -2.59
N ARG A 298 24.47 8.82 -1.60
CA ARG A 298 24.72 9.90 -0.63
C ARG A 298 25.02 11.23 -1.32
N ASN A 299 25.88 11.24 -2.33
CA ASN A 299 26.27 12.46 -3.01
C ASN A 299 25.11 13.12 -3.76
N ASP A 300 24.24 12.34 -4.38
CA ASP A 300 23.10 12.88 -5.12
C ASP A 300 21.94 13.25 -4.20
N ILE A 301 21.64 12.47 -3.15
CA ILE A 301 20.61 12.81 -2.15
C ILE A 301 21.00 14.05 -1.34
N MET A 302 22.31 14.24 -1.05
CA MET A 302 22.80 15.43 -0.40
C MET A 302 22.50 16.69 -1.23
N LYS A 303 22.74 16.65 -2.55
CA LYS A 303 22.41 17.77 -3.45
C LYS A 303 20.90 18.07 -3.48
N VAL A 304 20.08 17.01 -3.48
CA VAL A 304 18.62 17.14 -3.41
C VAL A 304 18.20 17.82 -2.12
N ASN A 305 18.70 17.32 -0.97
CA ASN A 305 18.34 17.82 0.35
C ASN A 305 18.80 19.27 0.57
N ILE A 306 20.03 19.62 0.14
CA ILE A 306 20.52 21.01 0.22
C ILE A 306 19.60 21.95 -0.55
N ARG A 307 19.22 21.58 -1.78
CA ARG A 307 18.32 22.41 -2.59
C ARG A 307 16.91 22.48 -2.00
N GLN A 308 16.42 21.39 -1.42
CA GLN A 308 15.12 21.37 -0.74
C GLN A 308 15.13 22.28 0.49
N GLN A 309 16.21 22.25 1.28
CA GLN A 309 16.37 23.13 2.44
C GLN A 309 16.51 24.61 2.02
N LEU A 310 17.08 24.90 0.86
CA LEU A 310 17.18 26.27 0.35
C LEU A 310 15.82 26.90 0.04
N ALA A 311 14.79 26.09 -0.27
CA ALA A 311 13.45 26.60 -0.60
C ALA A 311 12.82 27.41 0.54
N HIS A 312 13.03 26.99 1.81
CA HIS A 312 12.48 27.68 2.98
C HIS A 312 13.14 29.07 3.20
N PRO A 313 14.46 29.19 3.34
CA PRO A 313 15.13 30.49 3.48
C PRO A 313 14.84 31.45 2.30
N MET A 314 14.83 30.91 1.08
CA MET A 314 14.49 31.73 -0.10
C MET A 314 13.08 32.29 -0.05
N SER A 315 12.09 31.48 0.36
CA SER A 315 10.71 31.96 0.50
C SER A 315 10.56 32.97 1.64
N GLU A 316 11.34 32.82 2.72
CA GLU A 316 11.37 33.76 3.84
C GLU A 316 12.03 35.09 3.44
N PHE A 317 13.18 35.02 2.75
CA PHE A 317 13.83 36.21 2.21
C PHE A 317 12.92 36.98 1.24
N LEU A 318 12.29 36.29 0.30
CA LEU A 318 11.35 36.92 -0.64
C LEU A 318 10.15 37.51 0.11
N GLY A 319 9.59 36.79 1.08
CA GLY A 319 8.52 37.30 1.95
C GLY A 319 8.93 38.57 2.68
N THR A 320 10.15 38.63 3.23
CA THR A 320 10.70 39.81 3.87
C THR A 320 10.89 40.97 2.90
N VAL A 321 11.42 40.71 1.70
CA VAL A 321 11.53 41.76 0.64
C VAL A 321 10.15 42.32 0.31
N MET A 322 9.13 41.47 0.18
CA MET A 322 7.74 41.93 -0.04
C MET A 322 7.26 42.81 1.11
N ILE A 323 7.47 42.39 2.37
CA ILE A 323 7.09 43.21 3.54
C ILE A 323 7.80 44.55 3.52
N VAL A 324 9.07 44.63 3.18
CA VAL A 324 9.83 45.89 3.08
C VAL A 324 9.25 46.79 2.00
N ILE A 325 8.90 46.25 0.83
CA ILE A 325 8.27 47.02 -0.25
C ILE A 325 6.88 47.57 0.20
N VAL A 326 6.09 46.72 0.85
CA VAL A 326 4.77 47.10 1.36
C VAL A 326 4.92 48.07 2.53
N LEU A 327 5.94 47.92 3.40
CA LEU A 327 6.26 48.84 4.47
C LEU A 327 6.62 50.23 3.95
N TRP A 328 7.42 50.31 2.89
CA TRP A 328 7.79 51.57 2.27
C TRP A 328 6.55 52.29 1.66
N PHE A 329 5.78 51.60 0.83
CA PHE A 329 4.60 52.18 0.18
C PHE A 329 3.49 52.49 1.18
N GLY A 330 3.17 51.55 2.07
CA GLY A 330 2.16 51.74 3.13
C GLY A 330 2.58 52.76 4.17
N GLY A 331 3.87 52.82 4.50
CA GLY A 331 4.44 53.85 5.38
C GLY A 331 4.25 55.27 4.83
N MET A 332 4.43 55.46 3.52
CA MET A 332 4.12 56.76 2.88
C MET A 332 2.64 57.14 3.03
N LEU A 333 1.73 56.17 2.86
CA LEU A 333 0.28 56.40 3.03
C LEU A 333 -0.07 56.74 4.48
N VAL A 334 0.58 56.12 5.46
CA VAL A 334 0.40 56.41 6.90
C VAL A 334 0.95 57.78 7.26
N LEU A 335 2.18 58.13 6.86
CA LEU A 335 2.84 59.39 7.17
C LEU A 335 2.11 60.60 6.58
N ASN A 336 1.49 60.41 5.41
CA ASN A 336 0.70 61.46 4.77
C ASN A 336 -0.75 61.53 5.27
N ASN A 337 -1.13 60.78 6.34
CA ASN A 337 -2.46 60.69 6.92
C ASN A 337 -3.60 60.42 5.94
N GLN A 338 -3.30 59.72 4.82
CA GLN A 338 -4.22 59.59 3.68
C GLN A 338 -5.16 58.38 3.75
N VAL A 339 -4.78 57.25 4.46
CA VAL A 339 -5.53 56.01 4.31
C VAL A 339 -5.75 55.26 5.64
N MET A 340 -4.76 55.19 6.54
CA MET A 340 -4.87 54.39 7.78
C MET A 340 -3.94 54.87 8.89
N GLN A 341 -4.27 54.48 10.14
CA GLN A 341 -3.43 54.74 11.32
C GLN A 341 -2.30 53.70 11.43
N GLY A 342 -1.20 54.06 12.12
CA GLY A 342 -0.03 53.20 12.32
C GLY A 342 -0.35 51.81 12.88
N PRO A 343 -1.12 51.69 13.97
CA PRO A 343 -1.50 50.38 14.52
C PRO A 343 -2.28 49.48 13.56
N THR A 344 -3.16 50.03 12.72
CA THR A 344 -3.89 49.30 11.69
C THR A 344 -2.95 48.83 10.57
N PHE A 345 -1.94 49.63 10.24
CA PHE A 345 -0.92 49.25 9.29
C PHE A 345 -0.06 48.07 9.79
N ILE A 346 0.32 48.09 11.06
CA ILE A 346 1.04 46.95 11.67
C ILE A 346 0.17 45.67 11.62
N TYR A 347 -1.12 45.80 11.95
CA TYR A 347 -2.07 44.68 11.81
C TYR A 347 -2.12 44.15 10.37
N TYR A 348 -2.17 45.03 9.36
CA TYR A 348 -2.12 44.63 7.95
C TYR A 348 -0.88 43.83 7.62
N LEU A 349 0.31 44.27 8.08
CA LEU A 349 1.58 43.54 7.85
C LEU A 349 1.59 42.16 8.51
N VAL A 350 1.02 42.01 9.72
CA VAL A 350 0.91 40.74 10.42
C VAL A 350 0.01 39.75 9.66
N ILE A 351 -1.12 40.20 9.15
CA ILE A 351 -2.01 39.37 8.32
C ILE A 351 -1.33 38.99 7.00
N LEU A 352 -0.65 39.95 6.35
CA LEU A 352 0.09 39.68 5.10
C LEU A 352 1.20 38.62 5.30
N TYR A 353 1.94 38.70 6.42
CA TYR A 353 2.94 37.70 6.77
C TYR A 353 2.31 36.33 6.99
N SER A 354 1.15 36.29 7.64
CA SER A 354 0.45 35.05 8.00
C SER A 354 -0.03 34.25 6.78
N ILE A 355 -0.25 34.91 5.62
CA ILE A 355 -0.69 34.24 4.36
C ILE A 355 0.43 33.40 3.71
N ILE A 356 1.70 33.64 4.07
CA ILE A 356 2.85 32.96 3.47
C ILE A 356 2.82 31.45 3.76
N ASN A 357 2.44 31.04 4.98
CA ASN A 357 2.44 29.61 5.35
C ASN A 357 1.40 28.79 4.58
N PRO A 358 0.12 29.18 4.47
CA PRO A 358 -0.84 28.49 3.59
C PRO A 358 -0.40 28.40 2.13
N LEU A 359 0.28 29.43 1.60
CA LEU A 359 0.80 29.40 0.23
C LEU A 359 1.95 28.38 0.05
N LYS A 360 2.83 28.22 1.06
CA LYS A 360 3.88 27.18 1.05
C LYS A 360 3.29 25.78 1.02
N ASP A 361 2.20 25.53 1.73
CA ASP A 361 1.52 24.24 1.77
C ASP A 361 0.91 23.87 0.41
N PHE A 362 0.43 24.84 -0.38
CA PHE A 362 0.04 24.61 -1.77
C PHE A 362 1.18 24.07 -2.62
N SER A 363 2.38 24.63 -2.47
CA SER A 363 3.56 24.15 -3.21
C SER A 363 3.93 22.71 -2.82
N ARG A 364 3.80 22.37 -1.53
CA ARG A 364 4.05 21.01 -1.02
C ARG A 364 3.02 20.01 -1.55
N ALA A 365 1.75 20.38 -1.61
CA ALA A 365 0.70 19.56 -2.18
C ALA A 365 0.93 19.31 -3.68
N GLY A 366 1.40 20.30 -4.42
CA GLY A 366 1.76 20.18 -5.83
C GLY A 366 2.84 19.13 -6.12
N TYR A 367 3.68 18.78 -5.13
CA TYR A 367 4.65 17.69 -5.21
C TYR A 367 4.06 16.34 -4.76
N ASN A 368 3.32 16.32 -3.65
CA ASN A 368 2.82 15.09 -3.04
C ASN A 368 1.68 14.44 -3.83
N ILE A 369 0.80 15.25 -4.44
CA ILE A 369 -0.36 14.74 -5.20
C ILE A 369 0.07 13.86 -6.38
N PRO A 370 0.95 14.28 -7.31
CA PRO A 370 1.41 13.43 -8.41
C PRO A 370 2.09 12.14 -7.94
N LYS A 371 2.86 12.22 -6.85
CA LYS A 371 3.54 11.06 -6.26
C LYS A 371 2.54 10.04 -5.73
N GLY A 372 1.55 10.50 -4.97
CA GLY A 372 0.48 9.64 -4.48
C GLY A 372 -0.42 9.06 -5.58
N LEU A 373 -0.67 9.79 -6.66
CA LEU A 373 -1.40 9.27 -7.81
C LEU A 373 -0.63 8.14 -8.52
N ALA A 374 0.67 8.29 -8.71
CA ALA A 374 1.50 7.23 -9.27
C ALA A 374 1.50 5.97 -8.39
N SER A 375 1.54 6.14 -7.06
CA SER A 375 1.42 5.02 -6.12
C SER A 375 0.02 4.41 -6.14
N MET A 376 -1.04 5.23 -6.26
CA MET A 376 -2.41 4.73 -6.39
C MET A 376 -2.63 3.95 -7.69
N GLU A 377 -1.99 4.32 -8.78
CA GLU A 377 -2.01 3.57 -10.04
C GLU A 377 -1.43 2.16 -9.85
N ARG A 378 -0.31 2.02 -9.10
CA ARG A 378 0.28 0.71 -8.78
C ARG A 378 -0.62 -0.12 -7.85
N VAL A 379 -1.26 0.52 -6.87
CA VAL A 379 -2.28 -0.11 -6.01
C VAL A 379 -3.48 -0.56 -6.87
N ASP A 380 -3.95 0.28 -7.79
CA ASP A 380 -5.08 -0.02 -8.67
C ASP A 380 -4.79 -1.18 -9.63
N LYS A 381 -3.53 -1.42 -10.03
CA LYS A 381 -3.16 -2.62 -10.81
C LYS A 381 -3.52 -3.90 -10.07
N ILE A 382 -3.33 -3.95 -8.74
CA ILE A 382 -3.74 -5.10 -7.92
C ILE A 382 -5.27 -5.12 -7.80
N LEU A 383 -5.90 -3.99 -7.43
CA LEU A 383 -7.34 -3.94 -7.17
C LEU A 383 -8.19 -4.25 -8.41
N LYS A 384 -7.68 -3.92 -9.60
CA LYS A 384 -8.34 -4.13 -10.90
C LYS A 384 -7.82 -5.38 -11.63
N ALA A 385 -6.85 -6.11 -11.04
CA ALA A 385 -6.36 -7.35 -11.67
C ALA A 385 -7.53 -8.30 -11.96
N GLU A 386 -7.55 -8.88 -13.14
CA GLU A 386 -8.58 -9.85 -13.51
C GLU A 386 -8.38 -11.14 -12.70
N ILE A 387 -9.48 -11.79 -12.40
CA ILE A 387 -9.49 -13.13 -11.82
C ILE A 387 -9.64 -14.07 -13.02
N ASP A 388 -8.55 -14.78 -13.38
CA ASP A 388 -8.54 -15.65 -14.55
C ASP A 388 -9.54 -16.81 -14.40
N ILE A 389 -9.69 -17.32 -13.17
CA ILE A 389 -10.63 -18.39 -12.86
C ILE A 389 -11.96 -17.78 -12.47
N LYS A 390 -12.85 -17.66 -13.45
CA LYS A 390 -14.21 -17.15 -13.23
C LYS A 390 -15.16 -18.30 -12.92
N GLU A 391 -15.85 -18.20 -11.81
CA GLU A 391 -16.93 -19.11 -11.47
C GLU A 391 -18.18 -18.75 -12.30
N LYS A 392 -18.94 -19.76 -12.73
CA LYS A 392 -20.22 -19.53 -13.42
C LYS A 392 -21.23 -18.90 -12.45
N GLU A 393 -22.19 -18.13 -12.96
CA GLU A 393 -23.25 -17.54 -12.13
C GLU A 393 -24.09 -18.59 -11.37
N ASN A 394 -24.25 -19.77 -11.97
CA ASN A 394 -24.92 -20.93 -11.37
C ASN A 394 -23.97 -22.14 -11.48
N PRO A 395 -23.00 -22.30 -10.58
CA PRO A 395 -22.09 -23.43 -10.61
C PRO A 395 -22.82 -24.72 -10.20
N VAL A 396 -22.39 -25.84 -10.75
CA VAL A 396 -22.86 -27.15 -10.32
C VAL A 396 -22.25 -27.48 -8.97
N HIS A 397 -23.07 -27.80 -7.99
CA HIS A 397 -22.62 -28.23 -6.68
C HIS A 397 -22.34 -29.75 -6.67
N ILE A 398 -21.18 -30.14 -6.17
CA ILE A 398 -20.76 -31.53 -6.00
C ILE A 398 -20.41 -31.75 -4.53
N ALA A 399 -21.12 -32.67 -3.87
CA ALA A 399 -20.87 -32.99 -2.45
C ALA A 399 -19.92 -34.17 -2.28
N ASN A 400 -19.94 -35.14 -3.19
CA ASN A 400 -19.16 -36.36 -3.13
C ASN A 400 -18.48 -36.63 -4.46
N PHE A 401 -17.40 -37.41 -4.42
CA PHE A 401 -16.73 -37.99 -5.58
C PHE A 401 -17.12 -39.44 -5.71
N GLU A 402 -17.75 -39.83 -6.85
CA GLU A 402 -18.39 -41.15 -6.99
C GLU A 402 -17.71 -42.06 -8.00
N HIS A 403 -17.13 -41.57 -9.09
CA HIS A 403 -16.69 -42.39 -10.22
C HIS A 403 -15.23 -42.20 -10.62
N GLN A 404 -14.87 -41.05 -11.23
CA GLN A 404 -13.56 -40.86 -11.84
C GLN A 404 -13.18 -39.40 -12.09
N ILE A 405 -11.87 -39.18 -12.23
CA ILE A 405 -11.28 -37.96 -12.79
C ILE A 405 -10.86 -38.27 -14.22
N GLU A 406 -11.19 -37.42 -15.18
CA GLU A 406 -10.89 -37.64 -16.57
C GLU A 406 -10.29 -36.40 -17.24
N PHE A 407 -9.19 -36.60 -17.95
CA PHE A 407 -8.57 -35.62 -18.83
C PHE A 407 -8.86 -36.05 -20.26
N ARG A 408 -9.56 -35.19 -21.04
CA ARG A 408 -9.90 -35.43 -22.45
C ARG A 408 -9.18 -34.43 -23.32
N ASP A 409 -8.19 -34.91 -24.04
CA ASP A 409 -7.37 -34.17 -25.02
C ASP A 409 -6.84 -32.83 -24.46
N VAL A 410 -6.35 -32.86 -23.22
CA VAL A 410 -5.97 -31.66 -22.49
C VAL A 410 -4.64 -31.12 -22.96
N SER A 411 -4.60 -29.85 -23.40
CA SER A 411 -3.39 -29.09 -23.66
C SER A 411 -3.35 -27.82 -22.80
N PHE A 412 -2.20 -27.52 -22.23
CA PHE A 412 -2.01 -26.38 -21.31
C PHE A 412 -0.68 -25.66 -21.54
N ARG A 413 -0.71 -24.33 -21.44
CA ARG A 413 0.46 -23.45 -21.53
C ARG A 413 0.50 -22.39 -20.44
N TYR A 414 1.72 -22.01 -20.03
CA TYR A 414 1.97 -20.78 -19.28
C TYR A 414 2.37 -19.68 -20.26
N GLY A 415 1.59 -18.59 -20.35
CA GLY A 415 1.82 -17.55 -21.34
C GLY A 415 1.84 -18.14 -22.77
N GLU A 416 2.98 -18.04 -23.46
CA GLU A 416 3.15 -18.58 -24.82
C GLU A 416 3.76 -20.01 -24.87
N GLN A 417 4.23 -20.55 -23.74
CA GLN A 417 4.96 -21.82 -23.69
C GLN A 417 4.03 -22.99 -23.37
N TRP A 418 3.84 -23.90 -24.33
CA TRP A 418 3.13 -25.16 -24.11
C TRP A 418 3.87 -26.08 -23.16
N VAL A 419 3.19 -26.56 -22.12
CA VAL A 419 3.71 -27.47 -21.09
C VAL A 419 3.06 -28.84 -21.17
N LEU A 420 1.76 -28.93 -21.45
CA LEU A 420 1.03 -30.17 -21.66
C LEU A 420 0.41 -30.17 -23.05
N ARG A 421 0.39 -31.36 -23.70
CA ARG A 421 -0.12 -31.52 -25.05
C ARG A 421 -0.87 -32.84 -25.18
N HIS A 422 -2.15 -32.76 -25.54
CA HIS A 422 -2.99 -33.93 -25.86
C HIS A 422 -3.00 -35.01 -24.75
N ILE A 423 -3.14 -34.57 -23.49
CA ILE A 423 -3.21 -35.49 -22.35
C ILE A 423 -4.56 -36.15 -22.31
N ASN A 424 -4.56 -37.48 -22.32
CA ASN A 424 -5.71 -38.34 -22.10
C ASN A 424 -5.42 -39.25 -20.92
N LEU A 425 -6.16 -39.10 -19.81
CA LEU A 425 -5.94 -39.88 -18.58
C LEU A 425 -7.26 -40.04 -17.85
N THR A 426 -7.57 -41.26 -17.41
CA THR A 426 -8.73 -41.55 -16.57
C THR A 426 -8.25 -42.18 -15.26
N ILE A 427 -8.68 -41.61 -14.12
CA ILE A 427 -8.32 -42.07 -12.78
C ILE A 427 -9.61 -42.47 -12.09
N ARG A 428 -9.81 -43.73 -11.81
CA ARG A 428 -11.02 -44.28 -11.20
C ARG A 428 -11.04 -44.05 -9.70
N LYS A 429 -12.21 -43.99 -9.10
CA LYS A 429 -12.38 -43.90 -7.64
C LYS A 429 -11.63 -45.06 -6.96
N GLY A 430 -10.83 -44.72 -5.95
CA GLY A 430 -9.99 -45.66 -5.20
C GLY A 430 -8.70 -46.08 -5.89
N GLN A 431 -8.46 -45.62 -7.12
CA GLN A 431 -7.21 -45.93 -7.86
C GLN A 431 -6.07 -45.00 -7.42
N SER A 432 -4.87 -45.56 -7.34
CA SER A 432 -3.62 -44.86 -7.13
C SER A 432 -2.85 -44.74 -8.45
N VAL A 433 -2.63 -43.52 -8.91
CA VAL A 433 -1.87 -43.22 -10.16
C VAL A 433 -0.58 -42.48 -9.81
N ALA A 434 0.55 -43.02 -10.26
CA ALA A 434 1.85 -42.37 -10.12
C ALA A 434 2.28 -41.68 -11.42
N LEU A 435 2.62 -40.39 -11.32
CA LEU A 435 3.18 -39.61 -12.42
C LEU A 435 4.70 -39.55 -12.31
N VAL A 436 5.39 -40.08 -13.35
CA VAL A 436 6.84 -40.21 -13.41
C VAL A 436 7.38 -39.46 -14.62
N GLY A 437 8.60 -38.97 -14.57
CA GLY A 437 9.24 -38.28 -15.70
C GLY A 437 10.32 -37.32 -15.25
N GLN A 438 11.10 -36.81 -16.18
CA GLN A 438 12.17 -35.85 -15.91
C GLN A 438 11.62 -34.53 -15.32
N SER A 439 12.49 -33.75 -14.64
CA SER A 439 12.12 -32.41 -14.19
C SER A 439 11.69 -31.56 -15.39
N GLY A 440 10.60 -30.78 -15.23
CA GLY A 440 10.04 -29.98 -16.32
C GLY A 440 9.16 -30.73 -17.32
N SER A 441 8.87 -32.03 -17.15
CA SER A 441 8.00 -32.82 -18.06
C SER A 441 6.50 -32.46 -17.96
N GLY A 442 6.08 -31.62 -16.98
CA GLY A 442 4.70 -31.19 -16.82
C GLY A 442 3.89 -31.88 -15.70
N LYS A 443 4.53 -32.72 -14.85
CA LYS A 443 3.85 -33.48 -13.77
C LYS A 443 3.06 -32.58 -12.81
N SER A 444 3.72 -31.58 -12.19
CA SER A 444 3.06 -30.67 -11.25
C SER A 444 1.98 -29.85 -11.95
N THR A 445 2.23 -29.42 -13.18
CA THR A 445 1.21 -28.72 -13.98
C THR A 445 -0.03 -29.57 -14.21
N LEU A 446 0.12 -30.86 -14.54
CA LEU A 446 -1.01 -31.77 -14.74
C LEU A 446 -1.85 -31.90 -13.47
N VAL A 447 -1.20 -32.03 -12.33
CA VAL A 447 -1.85 -32.20 -11.04
C VAL A 447 -2.56 -30.91 -10.61
N ASP A 448 -1.98 -29.73 -10.88
CA ASP A 448 -2.55 -28.41 -10.56
C ASP A 448 -3.85 -28.11 -11.34
N LEU A 449 -4.12 -28.82 -12.44
CA LEU A 449 -5.37 -28.68 -13.20
C LEU A 449 -6.56 -29.34 -12.48
N ILE A 450 -6.35 -30.36 -11.63
CA ILE A 450 -7.42 -31.08 -10.92
C ILE A 450 -8.16 -30.14 -9.93
N PRO A 451 -7.45 -29.39 -9.02
CA PRO A 451 -8.11 -28.39 -8.15
C PRO A 451 -8.47 -27.10 -8.86
N ARG A 452 -8.34 -27.06 -10.19
CA ARG A 452 -8.58 -25.87 -11.00
C ARG A 452 -7.79 -24.66 -10.48
N TYR A 453 -6.45 -24.83 -10.32
CA TYR A 453 -5.58 -23.68 -10.08
C TYR A 453 -5.33 -22.90 -11.36
N TYR A 454 -5.49 -23.54 -12.50
CA TYR A 454 -5.44 -23.00 -13.85
C TYR A 454 -6.57 -23.61 -14.70
N ASP A 455 -7.06 -22.86 -15.68
CA ASP A 455 -8.01 -23.35 -16.69
C ASP A 455 -7.25 -23.82 -17.95
N VAL A 456 -7.63 -24.98 -18.49
CA VAL A 456 -7.02 -25.54 -19.70
C VAL A 456 -7.39 -24.69 -20.93
N GLN A 457 -6.46 -24.58 -21.89
CA GLN A 457 -6.70 -23.88 -23.16
C GLN A 457 -7.41 -24.79 -24.18
N GLU A 458 -7.07 -26.09 -24.22
CA GLU A 458 -7.69 -27.07 -25.12
C GLU A 458 -8.08 -28.30 -24.32
N GLY A 459 -9.16 -28.97 -24.75
CA GLY A 459 -9.70 -30.13 -24.05
C GLY A 459 -10.45 -29.77 -22.76
N GLU A 460 -10.69 -30.78 -21.93
CA GLU A 460 -11.46 -30.62 -20.69
C GLU A 460 -10.97 -31.57 -19.59
N VAL A 461 -11.07 -31.10 -18.34
CA VAL A 461 -10.88 -31.92 -17.13
C VAL A 461 -12.24 -32.11 -16.49
N LEU A 462 -12.60 -33.36 -16.23
CA LEU A 462 -13.91 -33.74 -15.72
C LEU A 462 -13.76 -34.48 -14.37
N ILE A 463 -14.67 -34.23 -13.46
CA ILE A 463 -14.89 -35.01 -12.24
C ILE A 463 -16.30 -35.55 -12.29
N ASP A 464 -16.43 -36.88 -12.27
CA ASP A 464 -17.70 -37.61 -12.41
C ASP A 464 -18.50 -37.19 -13.66
N GLY A 465 -17.78 -36.90 -14.76
CA GLY A 465 -18.38 -36.46 -16.03
C GLY A 465 -18.74 -34.97 -16.09
N ILE A 466 -18.54 -34.21 -15.02
CA ILE A 466 -18.81 -32.77 -14.98
C ILE A 466 -17.50 -32.00 -15.18
N ASN A 467 -17.49 -31.06 -16.11
CA ASN A 467 -16.30 -30.23 -16.35
C ASN A 467 -15.96 -29.39 -15.11
N VAL A 468 -14.70 -29.37 -14.69
CA VAL A 468 -14.24 -28.59 -13.52
C VAL A 468 -14.52 -27.09 -13.66
N LYS A 469 -14.66 -26.57 -14.89
CA LYS A 469 -15.07 -25.18 -15.17
C LYS A 469 -16.52 -24.88 -14.78
N ASP A 470 -17.35 -25.92 -14.68
CA ASP A 470 -18.78 -25.83 -14.36
C ASP A 470 -19.05 -26.07 -12.88
N LEU A 471 -18.10 -26.63 -12.16
CA LEU A 471 -18.19 -26.87 -10.72
C LEU A 471 -17.93 -25.60 -9.90
N GLY A 472 -18.59 -25.50 -8.75
CA GLY A 472 -18.23 -24.53 -7.71
C GLY A 472 -16.80 -24.79 -7.25
N VAL A 473 -15.94 -23.77 -7.32
CA VAL A 473 -14.51 -23.90 -6.99
C VAL A 473 -14.31 -24.33 -5.54
N HIS A 474 -15.16 -23.85 -4.64
CA HIS A 474 -15.13 -24.24 -3.24
C HIS A 474 -15.42 -25.73 -3.06
N ASP A 475 -16.50 -26.24 -3.63
CA ASP A 475 -16.94 -27.62 -3.53
C ASP A 475 -15.89 -28.56 -4.16
N LEU A 476 -15.40 -28.21 -5.35
CA LEU A 476 -14.31 -28.93 -6.01
C LEU A 476 -13.09 -29.11 -5.09
N ARG A 477 -12.63 -28.00 -4.48
CA ARG A 477 -11.45 -28.02 -3.61
C ARG A 477 -11.69 -28.68 -2.26
N GLN A 478 -12.94 -28.76 -1.81
CA GLN A 478 -13.30 -29.53 -0.62
C GLN A 478 -13.06 -31.03 -0.83
N LEU A 479 -13.30 -31.55 -2.04
CA LEU A 479 -13.07 -32.96 -2.38
C LEU A 479 -11.59 -33.33 -2.46
N ILE A 480 -10.66 -32.36 -2.49
CA ILE A 480 -9.24 -32.57 -2.77
C ILE A 480 -8.39 -32.23 -1.55
N GLY A 481 -7.51 -33.15 -1.16
CA GLY A 481 -6.44 -32.92 -0.20
C GLY A 481 -5.11 -32.85 -0.92
N ASN A 482 -4.26 -31.92 -0.55
CA ASN A 482 -2.96 -31.71 -1.16
C ASN A 482 -1.84 -31.81 -0.13
N VAL A 483 -0.83 -32.65 -0.40
CA VAL A 483 0.41 -32.74 0.39
C VAL A 483 1.55 -32.35 -0.54
N ASN A 484 2.05 -31.14 -0.36
CA ASN A 484 3.10 -30.56 -1.20
C ASN A 484 4.49 -31.03 -0.82
N GLN A 485 5.44 -30.88 -1.73
CA GLN A 485 6.86 -31.15 -1.54
C GLN A 485 7.44 -30.37 -0.35
N GLU A 486 7.18 -29.07 -0.29
CA GLU A 486 7.47 -28.23 0.89
C GLU A 486 6.21 -28.12 1.75
N ALA A 487 6.30 -28.62 3.00
CA ALA A 487 5.24 -28.43 3.98
C ALA A 487 5.14 -26.96 4.38
N ILE A 488 4.12 -26.26 3.86
CA ILE A 488 3.86 -24.86 4.21
C ILE A 488 3.04 -24.83 5.51
N LEU A 489 3.68 -24.35 6.59
CA LEU A 489 3.07 -24.16 7.88
C LEU A 489 3.02 -22.67 8.22
N PHE A 490 1.99 -22.28 8.99
CA PHE A 490 1.79 -20.90 9.42
C PHE A 490 2.40 -20.70 10.81
N ASN A 491 2.78 -19.47 11.13
CA ASN A 491 3.28 -19.09 12.45
C ASN A 491 2.12 -19.12 13.47
N ASP A 492 1.77 -20.30 13.90
CA ASP A 492 0.64 -20.59 14.79
C ASP A 492 0.91 -21.88 15.58
N SER A 493 -0.04 -22.34 16.39
CA SER A 493 0.04 -23.60 17.12
C SER A 493 -0.02 -24.83 16.19
N PHE A 494 0.37 -26.00 16.71
CA PHE A 494 0.12 -27.27 16.02
C PHE A 494 -1.37 -27.48 15.75
N TYR A 495 -2.22 -27.21 16.75
CA TYR A 495 -3.66 -27.32 16.61
C TYR A 495 -4.17 -26.51 15.41
N ASN A 496 -3.87 -25.22 15.35
CA ASN A 496 -4.33 -24.35 14.28
C ASN A 496 -3.75 -24.71 12.91
N ASN A 497 -2.54 -25.27 12.86
CA ASN A 497 -1.96 -25.77 11.62
C ASN A 497 -2.62 -27.05 11.14
N ILE A 498 -2.99 -27.97 12.02
CA ILE A 498 -3.66 -29.24 11.66
C ILE A 498 -5.12 -28.98 11.27
N THR A 499 -5.83 -28.12 12.01
CA THR A 499 -7.22 -27.76 11.73
C THR A 499 -7.42 -26.78 10.58
N PHE A 500 -6.34 -26.37 9.94
CA PHE A 500 -6.40 -25.37 8.85
C PHE A 500 -7.33 -25.84 7.71
N GLY A 501 -8.46 -25.12 7.53
CA GLY A 501 -9.48 -25.44 6.53
C GLY A 501 -10.54 -26.46 6.98
N VAL A 502 -10.56 -26.83 8.26
CA VAL A 502 -11.62 -27.64 8.88
C VAL A 502 -12.19 -26.87 10.07
N ASP A 503 -13.44 -26.46 9.97
CA ASP A 503 -14.14 -25.76 11.05
C ASP A 503 -14.60 -26.73 12.14
N ASN A 504 -14.49 -26.32 13.42
CA ASN A 504 -15.02 -27.04 14.59
C ASN A 504 -14.49 -28.49 14.79
N ALA A 505 -13.24 -28.76 14.39
CA ALA A 505 -12.61 -30.04 14.66
C ALA A 505 -12.49 -30.30 16.19
N SER A 506 -12.87 -31.48 16.63
CA SER A 506 -12.67 -31.85 18.05
C SER A 506 -11.20 -32.13 18.33
N MET A 507 -10.75 -31.93 19.58
CA MET A 507 -9.39 -32.28 19.95
C MET A 507 -9.08 -33.76 19.72
N HIS A 508 -10.08 -34.64 19.94
CA HIS A 508 -9.97 -36.06 19.65
C HIS A 508 -9.65 -36.34 18.18
N ASP A 509 -10.34 -35.66 17.24
CA ASP A 509 -10.09 -35.85 15.80
C ASP A 509 -8.70 -35.35 15.39
N VAL A 510 -8.25 -34.25 16.02
CA VAL A 510 -6.90 -33.68 15.79
C VAL A 510 -5.81 -34.63 16.32
N GLU A 511 -6.00 -35.22 17.48
CA GLU A 511 -5.09 -36.23 18.04
C GLU A 511 -5.03 -37.49 17.17
N GLU A 512 -6.18 -37.98 16.71
CA GLU A 512 -6.28 -39.14 15.82
C GLU A 512 -5.55 -38.85 14.50
N ALA A 513 -5.79 -37.69 13.90
CA ALA A 513 -5.10 -37.28 12.68
C ALA A 513 -3.58 -37.18 12.89
N ALA A 514 -3.15 -36.66 14.03
CA ALA A 514 -1.73 -36.60 14.40
C ALA A 514 -1.12 -38.00 14.60
N ARG A 515 -1.84 -38.96 15.17
CA ARG A 515 -1.39 -40.36 15.33
C ARG A 515 -1.24 -41.07 13.99
N ILE A 516 -2.22 -40.90 13.09
CA ILE A 516 -2.16 -41.46 11.74
C ILE A 516 -0.95 -40.91 10.97
N ALA A 517 -0.66 -39.64 11.15
CA ALA A 517 0.47 -38.96 10.53
C ALA A 517 1.82 -39.18 11.26
N ASN A 518 1.90 -40.02 12.26
CA ASN A 518 3.08 -40.21 13.13
C ASN A 518 3.59 -38.88 13.75
N ALA A 519 2.69 -37.94 14.02
CA ALA A 519 3.04 -36.61 14.54
C ALA A 519 2.75 -36.47 16.06
N TYR A 520 1.89 -37.31 16.64
CA TYR A 520 1.40 -37.16 17.99
C TYR A 520 2.53 -37.14 19.05
N ASP A 521 3.47 -38.08 18.99
CA ASP A 521 4.48 -38.23 20.01
C ASP A 521 5.38 -37.02 20.14
N PHE A 522 5.96 -36.52 19.01
CA PHE A 522 6.81 -35.33 19.06
C PHE A 522 6.05 -34.04 19.39
N ILE A 523 4.73 -33.96 19.10
CA ILE A 523 3.90 -32.84 19.53
C ILE A 523 3.76 -32.86 21.04
N MET A 524 3.47 -34.01 21.63
CA MET A 524 3.30 -34.17 23.07
C MET A 524 4.60 -34.02 23.89
N GLU A 525 5.77 -34.19 23.25
CA GLU A 525 7.07 -33.90 23.85
C GLU A 525 7.33 -32.39 23.98
N THR A 526 6.56 -31.52 23.31
CA THR A 526 6.71 -30.07 23.44
C THR A 526 6.04 -29.54 24.72
N GLU A 527 6.51 -28.40 25.21
CA GLU A 527 6.09 -27.82 26.51
C GLU A 527 4.58 -27.62 26.66
N HIS A 528 3.91 -27.28 25.53
CA HIS A 528 2.46 -26.99 25.52
C HIS A 528 1.67 -27.93 24.58
N GLY A 529 2.24 -29.07 24.18
CA GLY A 529 1.60 -30.02 23.27
C GLY A 529 1.05 -29.35 22.00
N PHE A 530 -0.21 -29.57 21.68
CA PHE A 530 -0.87 -29.03 20.49
C PHE A 530 -0.98 -27.49 20.47
N ASP A 531 -0.89 -26.82 21.62
CA ASP A 531 -0.92 -25.36 21.72
C ASP A 531 0.46 -24.72 21.50
N THR A 532 1.52 -25.52 21.32
CA THR A 532 2.87 -25.03 21.07
C THR A 532 2.94 -24.31 19.72
N ASN A 533 3.41 -23.05 19.73
CA ASN A 533 3.67 -22.28 18.51
C ASN A 533 4.92 -22.80 17.80
N ILE A 534 4.79 -23.16 16.52
CA ILE A 534 5.83 -23.78 15.69
C ILE A 534 6.80 -22.79 15.02
N GLY A 535 6.57 -21.49 15.22
CA GLY A 535 7.39 -20.43 14.64
C GLY A 535 7.09 -20.13 13.16
N ASP A 536 7.82 -19.17 12.61
CA ASP A 536 7.64 -18.77 11.22
C ASP A 536 7.97 -19.92 10.27
N ARG A 537 7.01 -20.28 9.39
CA ARG A 537 7.08 -21.42 8.45
C ARG A 537 7.45 -22.76 9.12
N GLY A 538 7.13 -22.92 10.40
CA GLY A 538 7.54 -24.12 11.14
C GLY A 538 9.06 -24.21 11.35
N GLY A 539 9.75 -23.07 11.48
CA GLY A 539 11.21 -22.99 11.59
C GLY A 539 11.80 -23.68 12.83
N ARG A 540 10.96 -24.03 13.82
CA ARG A 540 11.36 -24.80 15.00
C ARG A 540 11.31 -26.32 14.79
N LEU A 541 10.80 -26.78 13.64
CA LEU A 541 10.58 -28.17 13.33
C LEU A 541 11.62 -28.69 12.33
N SER A 542 11.97 -29.98 12.41
CA SER A 542 12.72 -30.66 11.37
C SER A 542 11.89 -30.78 10.08
N GLY A 543 12.53 -31.07 8.93
CA GLY A 543 11.84 -31.29 7.65
C GLY A 543 10.76 -32.36 7.75
N GLY A 544 11.09 -33.50 8.37
CA GLY A 544 10.17 -34.62 8.57
C GLY A 544 9.02 -34.29 9.53
N GLN A 545 9.26 -33.51 10.58
CA GLN A 545 8.20 -33.04 11.50
C GLN A 545 7.22 -32.12 10.78
N ARG A 546 7.73 -31.14 9.97
CA ARG A 546 6.85 -30.26 9.15
C ARG A 546 5.98 -31.09 8.21
N GLN A 547 6.56 -32.08 7.55
CA GLN A 547 5.83 -32.93 6.61
C GLN A 547 4.73 -33.72 7.31
N ARG A 548 5.01 -34.31 8.48
CA ARG A 548 4.03 -35.06 9.27
C ARG A 548 2.88 -34.19 9.76
N VAL A 549 3.13 -32.91 10.13
CA VAL A 549 2.06 -31.95 10.43
C VAL A 549 1.20 -31.65 9.19
N SER A 550 1.82 -31.51 8.03
CA SER A 550 1.09 -31.32 6.76
C SER A 550 0.23 -32.54 6.39
N ILE A 551 0.74 -33.75 6.64
CA ILE A 551 -0.03 -34.99 6.47
C ILE A 551 -1.19 -35.05 7.47
N ALA A 552 -0.99 -34.69 8.75
CA ALA A 552 -2.06 -34.63 9.75
C ALA A 552 -3.21 -33.69 9.32
N ARG A 553 -2.87 -32.53 8.72
CA ARG A 553 -3.85 -31.61 8.10
C ARG A 553 -4.66 -32.29 7.00
N ALA A 554 -4.03 -33.07 6.12
CA ALA A 554 -4.70 -33.80 5.05
C ALA A 554 -5.56 -34.96 5.59
N VAL A 555 -5.08 -35.66 6.64
CA VAL A 555 -5.85 -36.72 7.33
C VAL A 555 -7.12 -36.15 7.95
N LEU A 556 -7.02 -35.05 8.71
CA LEU A 556 -8.15 -34.40 9.38
C LEU A 556 -9.22 -33.93 8.39
N LYS A 557 -8.80 -33.36 7.26
CA LYS A 557 -9.71 -32.94 6.19
C LYS A 557 -10.47 -34.10 5.55
N ASN A 558 -9.91 -35.30 5.56
CA ASN A 558 -10.47 -36.55 5.04
C ASN A 558 -11.04 -36.47 3.60
N PRO A 559 -10.32 -35.97 2.62
CA PRO A 559 -10.81 -35.78 1.25
C PRO A 559 -10.86 -37.12 0.47
N PRO A 560 -11.82 -37.32 -0.45
CA PRO A 560 -11.86 -38.51 -1.31
C PRO A 560 -10.78 -38.56 -2.39
N ILE A 561 -10.24 -37.41 -2.78
CA ILE A 561 -9.15 -37.27 -3.76
C ILE A 561 -7.91 -36.75 -3.04
N LEU A 562 -6.78 -37.39 -3.25
CA LEU A 562 -5.51 -37.02 -2.65
C LEU A 562 -4.47 -36.71 -3.73
N ILE A 563 -3.82 -35.57 -3.62
CA ILE A 563 -2.70 -35.14 -4.45
C ILE A 563 -1.44 -35.16 -3.61
N LEU A 564 -0.41 -35.90 -4.04
CA LEU A 564 0.87 -36.00 -3.37
C LEU A 564 1.97 -35.49 -4.30
N ASP A 565 2.67 -34.43 -3.89
CA ASP A 565 3.82 -33.92 -4.63
C ASP A 565 5.10 -34.16 -3.81
N GLU A 566 5.89 -35.16 -4.21
CA GLU A 566 7.25 -35.50 -3.71
C GLU A 566 7.45 -35.32 -2.17
N ALA A 567 6.55 -35.84 -1.36
CA ALA A 567 6.47 -35.57 0.07
C ALA A 567 7.68 -36.07 0.92
N THR A 568 8.71 -36.71 0.32
CA THR A 568 9.83 -37.33 1.08
C THR A 568 11.22 -36.85 0.65
N SER A 569 11.36 -35.87 -0.22
CA SER A 569 12.66 -35.34 -0.62
C SER A 569 13.40 -34.66 0.52
N ALA A 570 14.70 -34.92 0.65
CA ALA A 570 15.61 -34.31 1.63
C ALA A 570 15.34 -34.63 3.13
N LEU A 571 14.73 -35.78 3.45
CA LEU A 571 14.55 -36.27 4.81
C LEU A 571 15.67 -37.28 5.19
N ASP A 572 15.96 -37.34 6.50
CA ASP A 572 16.76 -38.41 7.05
C ASP A 572 16.00 -39.75 7.00
N THR A 573 16.70 -40.88 7.02
CA THR A 573 16.13 -42.23 6.80
C THR A 573 15.01 -42.58 7.77
N GLU A 574 15.09 -42.16 9.05
CA GLU A 574 14.06 -42.45 10.04
C GLU A 574 12.80 -41.57 9.81
N SER A 575 12.98 -40.27 9.60
CA SER A 575 11.90 -39.37 9.26
C SER A 575 11.22 -39.75 7.96
N GLU A 576 11.99 -40.22 6.97
CA GLU A 576 11.44 -40.69 5.70
C GLU A 576 10.52 -41.89 5.91
N ARG A 577 10.96 -42.92 6.70
CA ARG A 577 10.15 -44.09 6.98
C ARG A 577 8.81 -43.70 7.67
N LEU A 578 8.86 -42.82 8.67
CA LEU A 578 7.67 -42.36 9.37
C LEU A 578 6.70 -41.59 8.47
N VAL A 579 7.22 -40.76 7.56
CA VAL A 579 6.43 -40.04 6.55
C VAL A 579 5.83 -41.02 5.54
N GLN A 580 6.61 -41.99 5.06
CA GLN A 580 6.14 -43.01 4.12
C GLN A 580 5.00 -43.85 4.71
N ASP A 581 5.15 -44.34 5.95
CA ASP A 581 4.10 -45.07 6.67
C ASP A 581 2.81 -44.24 6.81
N ALA A 582 2.92 -42.95 7.12
CA ALA A 582 1.80 -42.06 7.22
C ALA A 582 1.09 -41.85 5.86
N LEU A 583 1.86 -41.70 4.77
CA LEU A 583 1.32 -41.55 3.42
C LEU A 583 0.60 -42.83 2.98
N GLU A 584 1.19 -44.02 3.21
CA GLU A 584 0.58 -45.31 2.85
C GLU A 584 -0.78 -45.51 3.57
N ARG A 585 -0.86 -45.14 4.86
CA ARG A 585 -2.14 -45.18 5.60
C ARG A 585 -3.16 -44.21 5.02
N LEU A 586 -2.70 -43.01 4.63
CA LEU A 586 -3.54 -41.99 4.05
C LEU A 586 -4.08 -42.40 2.66
N MET A 587 -3.29 -43.12 1.83
CA MET A 587 -3.64 -43.54 0.47
C MET A 587 -4.64 -44.68 0.41
N LYS A 588 -4.62 -45.63 1.37
CA LYS A 588 -5.35 -46.91 1.32
C LYS A 588 -6.83 -46.86 0.96
N THR A 589 -7.51 -45.77 1.22
CA THR A 589 -8.96 -45.63 1.04
C THR A 589 -9.35 -44.51 0.11
N ARG A 590 -8.40 -43.91 -0.59
CA ARG A 590 -8.61 -42.68 -1.37
C ARG A 590 -8.15 -42.82 -2.80
N THR A 591 -8.71 -42.01 -3.68
CA THR A 591 -8.21 -41.86 -5.03
C THR A 591 -6.97 -40.96 -4.99
N THR A 592 -5.81 -41.51 -5.40
CA THR A 592 -4.55 -40.82 -5.21
C THR A 592 -3.86 -40.52 -6.55
N VAL A 593 -3.38 -39.27 -6.70
CA VAL A 593 -2.46 -38.88 -7.78
C VAL A 593 -1.16 -38.44 -7.14
N ALA A 594 -0.10 -39.23 -7.35
CA ALA A 594 1.20 -38.99 -6.76
C ALA A 594 2.23 -38.59 -7.84
N ILE A 595 2.89 -37.43 -7.62
CA ILE A 595 4.12 -37.12 -8.36
C ILE A 595 5.25 -37.86 -7.66
N ALA A 596 5.75 -38.92 -8.29
CA ALA A 596 6.66 -39.81 -7.65
C ALA A 596 8.10 -39.60 -8.14
N HIS A 597 8.98 -39.32 -7.19
CA HIS A 597 10.42 -39.27 -7.38
C HIS A 597 11.13 -40.43 -6.68
N ARG A 598 10.41 -41.31 -5.96
CA ARG A 598 10.97 -42.46 -5.26
C ARG A 598 10.29 -43.77 -5.66
N LEU A 599 11.12 -44.78 -5.77
CA LEU A 599 10.71 -46.12 -6.21
C LEU A 599 9.63 -46.76 -5.33
N SER A 600 9.66 -46.50 -4.01
CA SER A 600 8.68 -47.02 -3.04
C SER A 600 7.25 -46.53 -3.31
N THR A 601 7.10 -45.25 -3.66
CA THR A 601 5.78 -44.67 -3.99
C THR A 601 5.27 -45.18 -5.34
N ILE A 602 6.18 -45.48 -6.27
CA ILE A 602 5.86 -45.91 -7.64
C ILE A 602 5.43 -47.38 -7.68
N LYS A 603 6.12 -48.26 -6.92
CA LYS A 603 5.90 -49.73 -6.98
C LYS A 603 4.49 -50.15 -6.58
N ASN A 604 3.89 -49.42 -5.66
CA ASN A 604 2.59 -49.76 -5.09
C ASN A 604 1.41 -49.04 -5.79
N ALA A 605 1.68 -48.27 -6.87
CA ALA A 605 0.63 -47.60 -7.64
C ALA A 605 -0.08 -48.60 -8.57
N ASP A 606 -1.43 -48.48 -8.68
CA ASP A 606 -2.22 -49.30 -9.59
C ASP A 606 -1.88 -49.00 -11.05
N GLU A 607 -1.47 -47.77 -11.33
CA GLU A 607 -1.07 -47.37 -12.69
C GLU A 607 0.06 -46.33 -12.61
N ILE A 608 1.04 -46.44 -13.44
CA ILE A 608 2.14 -45.51 -13.63
C ILE A 608 1.99 -44.82 -14.99
N CYS A 609 2.00 -43.50 -15.01
CA CYS A 609 1.99 -42.69 -16.23
C CYS A 609 3.35 -41.98 -16.38
N VAL A 610 4.06 -42.24 -17.47
CA VAL A 610 5.35 -41.62 -17.77
C VAL A 610 5.13 -40.40 -18.64
N LEU A 611 5.50 -39.20 -18.09
CA LEU A 611 5.45 -37.96 -18.83
C LEU A 611 6.80 -37.61 -19.44
N HIS A 612 6.80 -37.33 -20.74
CA HIS A 612 7.95 -36.83 -21.48
C HIS A 612 7.51 -35.69 -22.42
N GLU A 613 8.17 -34.54 -22.33
CA GLU A 613 7.88 -33.35 -23.14
C GLU A 613 6.37 -32.97 -23.18
N GLY A 614 5.70 -33.03 -22.03
CA GLY A 614 4.31 -32.67 -21.89
C GLY A 614 3.29 -33.68 -22.44
N ARG A 615 3.71 -34.93 -22.72
CA ARG A 615 2.84 -36.04 -23.19
C ARG A 615 2.98 -37.26 -22.31
N ILE A 616 1.92 -38.04 -22.18
CA ILE A 616 2.01 -39.39 -21.60
C ILE A 616 2.52 -40.32 -22.68
N VAL A 617 3.71 -40.86 -22.48
CA VAL A 617 4.40 -41.72 -23.46
C VAL A 617 4.29 -43.20 -23.12
N GLU A 618 4.18 -43.57 -21.84
CA GLU A 618 4.04 -44.95 -21.36
C GLU A 618 3.01 -44.99 -20.23
N ARG A 619 2.27 -46.11 -20.15
CA ARG A 619 1.27 -46.37 -19.09
C ARG A 619 1.28 -47.87 -18.77
N GLY A 620 1.17 -48.23 -17.50
CA GLY A 620 1.09 -49.60 -17.03
C GLY A 620 1.48 -49.74 -15.58
N THR A 621 1.56 -50.98 -15.10
CA THR A 621 2.08 -51.34 -13.78
C THR A 621 3.61 -51.27 -13.76
N HIS A 622 4.21 -51.33 -12.58
CA HIS A 622 5.65 -51.35 -12.41
C HIS A 622 6.31 -52.51 -13.19
N GLU A 623 5.73 -53.71 -13.14
CA GLU A 623 6.27 -54.91 -13.81
C GLU A 623 6.15 -54.82 -15.32
N GLU A 624 4.99 -54.38 -15.84
CA GLU A 624 4.75 -54.17 -17.26
C GLU A 624 5.73 -53.17 -17.87
N LEU A 625 5.93 -52.02 -17.19
CA LEU A 625 6.82 -50.96 -17.69
C LEU A 625 8.31 -51.31 -17.59
N LEU A 626 8.70 -52.14 -16.63
CA LEU A 626 10.07 -52.68 -16.57
C LEU A 626 10.35 -53.68 -17.68
N ALA A 627 9.34 -54.41 -18.16
CA ALA A 627 9.48 -55.37 -19.28
C ALA A 627 9.70 -54.64 -20.63
N ILE A 628 9.32 -53.38 -20.72
CA ILE A 628 9.49 -52.53 -21.91
C ILE A 628 10.84 -51.80 -21.78
N ASP A 629 11.69 -51.83 -22.82
CA ASP A 629 12.93 -51.04 -22.85
C ASP A 629 12.63 -49.56 -23.22
N GLY A 630 11.88 -48.90 -22.32
CA GLY A 630 11.33 -47.59 -22.53
C GLY A 630 11.91 -46.50 -21.61
N TYR A 631 11.20 -45.38 -21.53
CA TYR A 631 11.54 -44.23 -20.66
C TYR A 631 11.49 -44.63 -19.19
N TYR A 632 10.49 -45.42 -18.77
CA TYR A 632 10.33 -45.83 -17.37
C TYR A 632 11.56 -46.65 -16.89
N ARG A 633 11.98 -47.63 -17.65
CA ARG A 633 13.14 -48.46 -17.30
C ARG A 633 14.41 -47.64 -17.17
N LYS A 634 14.64 -46.69 -18.08
CA LYS A 634 15.80 -45.78 -18.00
C LYS A 634 15.76 -44.91 -16.74
N LEU A 635 14.56 -44.39 -16.34
CA LEU A 635 14.39 -43.60 -15.12
C LEU A 635 14.61 -44.48 -13.88
N ASN A 636 14.10 -45.71 -13.85
CA ASN A 636 14.29 -46.67 -12.77
C ASN A 636 15.76 -47.03 -12.57
N ASP A 637 16.49 -47.32 -13.66
CA ASP A 637 17.91 -47.66 -13.62
C ASP A 637 18.78 -46.50 -13.11
N MET A 638 18.41 -45.24 -13.42
CA MET A 638 19.09 -44.05 -12.90
C MET A 638 18.82 -43.81 -11.40
N GLN A 639 17.71 -44.31 -10.84
CA GLN A 639 17.37 -44.16 -9.42
C GLN A 639 17.85 -45.34 -8.55
N SER A 640 18.19 -46.45 -9.14
CA SER A 640 18.70 -47.63 -8.43
C SER A 640 20.23 -47.63 -8.29
N LEU A 641 20.91 -46.66 -8.87
CA LEU A 641 22.32 -46.34 -8.69
C LEU A 641 22.51 -45.25 -7.66
#